data_d768ca63d2ce4135d2e95c96bc32e8b7
#
_entry.id   d768ca63d2ce4135d2e95c96bc32e8b7
#
_cell.length_a   1.000
_cell.length_b   1.000
_cell.length_c   1.000
_cell.angle_alpha   90.00
_cell.angle_beta   90.00
_cell.angle_gamma   90.00
#
_symmetry.space_group_name_H-M   'P 1'
#
loop_
_entity.id
_entity.type
_entity.pdbx_description
1 polymer ?
#
loop_
_entity_poly.entity_id
_entity_poly.type
_entity_poly.pdbx_seq_one_letter_code
_entity_poly.pdbx_strand_id
1 'polypeptide(L)'
;MSTPPSASGSTTNLSLSYMGAPKITRNNVLIANFISNKVPALLAYLVVTRRAHTRDKLAALLWGEMSDADAKNNLRQALANLRKYFEDELTITRDSIEFTGDCFLDCAEFESQLRLASSLDGEAGAAILTDSLRLYRADFLEGFHVRDAPDFEDWMLAERARLRELALQALHRLAEIQLSRADYPAALEATARLLAFDPWREVAHRQRMSALARAGQRSAALAQYQTCRRILEKEFGVEPSAETTALYEQIRDAETRPSGNLPARATSFIGREAELAEIGVRLANADCRVLTLVGEGGVGKSRLALQAAQIHIRQFLDGAWFVPLANVKDAEGMFLAIASVLKINATGGEQVREFLRGKNLLLILDNMEQLVSDALNKWIVETARLAPNLKLLVTSWTRLNIQAETRFEVHGLPHVDSASPAFKLFMDRARRLKPDFNLNAADSSALARLCELVNGSPLALELAAAWARGLTVAEIAQEIERNLDILTVSQQDLPPRHRSMRAVFDHFWSLLAPEERIVFQKQAVFRGGFTREAFCEVTGADLAMLARFVDKSAMHFNDDGRYRRHSLMAQYANLKLSDDVNLRAQTRETHARYFSKLVKKLEADFLGGQPQNAMPPFLADLANIRAAWEWAVEHGDAPTFNAMSDSIMQGFDLAGLYREAFQMAEAAIRSMERLPKNAKKESFIARGRAMGLAGAFLFRLGEYQPAFDWCEKSLTALEKYRPHIAYAHTLIYAGAAQFGLGDMQSVIAYWKKAADEYRAVDSAWGEMTANSNLAEVFLATGQLPEGTTCAERALSLARNMKNLEMIGAASTSLANAAMQAGKFIEATQFAEEALRSHQQVGHDAHIANSLATLAQIAFKQKNFTESRRLLEESIGILKRVGNKLYLEQRENELNEILAASNT
;
A
#
# COMPACT_ATOMS: atom_id res chain seq x y z
N MET A 1 18.42 -6.40 2.14
CA MET A 1 19.87 -6.26 1.90
C MET A 1 20.55 -7.55 2.31
N SER A 2 20.69 -8.45 1.37
CA SER A 2 21.49 -9.66 1.50
C SER A 2 22.40 -9.69 0.28
N THR A 3 23.68 -9.60 0.55
CA THR A 3 24.78 -9.68 -0.43
C THR A 3 24.65 -10.96 -1.25
N PRO A 4 24.83 -10.90 -2.58
CA PRO A 4 24.89 -12.10 -3.40
C PRO A 4 26.16 -12.93 -3.02
N PRO A 5 26.10 -14.25 -3.12
CA PRO A 5 27.23 -15.09 -2.83
C PRO A 5 28.35 -14.79 -3.83
N SER A 6 29.51 -14.46 -3.32
CA SER A 6 30.74 -14.38 -4.10
C SER A 6 30.95 -15.69 -4.85
N ALA A 7 31.10 -15.60 -6.15
CA ALA A 7 31.55 -16.71 -6.97
C ALA A 7 32.80 -17.33 -6.32
N SER A 8 32.73 -18.62 -6.01
CA SER A 8 33.84 -19.41 -5.57
C SER A 8 34.87 -19.48 -6.73
N GLY A 9 35.74 -18.49 -6.79
CA GLY A 9 36.90 -18.54 -7.66
C GLY A 9 37.79 -19.70 -7.22
N SER A 10 37.85 -20.77 -8.00
CA SER A 10 38.94 -21.71 -7.89
C SER A 10 40.24 -20.91 -8.11
N THR A 11 41.09 -20.90 -7.11
CA THR A 11 42.42 -20.29 -7.18
C THR A 11 43.31 -21.14 -8.08
N THR A 12 43.00 -21.23 -9.38
CA THR A 12 43.89 -21.84 -10.35
C THR A 12 45.02 -20.85 -10.60
N ASN A 13 46.20 -21.20 -10.14
CA ASN A 13 47.41 -20.41 -10.30
C ASN A 13 47.80 -20.18 -11.77
N LEU A 14 47.16 -20.86 -12.72
CA LEU A 14 47.44 -20.84 -14.14
C LEU A 14 46.25 -20.25 -14.91
N SER A 15 46.51 -19.21 -15.71
CA SER A 15 45.50 -18.60 -16.59
C SER A 15 46.02 -18.50 -18.02
N LEU A 16 45.20 -18.98 -18.95
CA LEU A 16 45.47 -19.04 -20.39
C LEU A 16 44.37 -18.22 -21.10
N SER A 17 44.77 -17.20 -21.79
CA SER A 17 43.87 -16.34 -22.56
C SER A 17 44.25 -16.39 -24.02
N TYR A 18 43.33 -16.94 -24.85
CA TYR A 18 43.52 -17.15 -26.29
C TYR A 18 42.51 -16.38 -27.14
N MET A 19 41.52 -15.74 -26.53
CA MET A 19 40.60 -14.82 -27.22
C MET A 19 41.27 -13.45 -27.37
N GLY A 20 42.00 -13.28 -28.44
CA GLY A 20 42.96 -12.22 -28.76
C GLY A 20 44.38 -12.74 -28.82
N ALA A 21 45.34 -11.87 -28.68
CA ALA A 21 46.76 -12.30 -28.65
C ALA A 21 47.02 -13.26 -27.45
N PRO A 22 47.73 -14.38 -27.68
CA PRO A 22 47.87 -15.41 -26.65
C PRO A 22 48.63 -14.85 -25.43
N LYS A 23 48.05 -15.06 -24.29
CA LYS A 23 48.62 -14.64 -22.99
C LYS A 23 48.55 -15.79 -21.99
N ILE A 24 49.73 -16.17 -21.46
CA ILE A 24 49.88 -17.29 -20.53
C ILE A 24 50.46 -16.72 -19.25
N THR A 25 49.76 -16.87 -18.14
CA THR A 25 50.24 -16.35 -16.83
C THR A 25 50.14 -17.43 -15.75
N ARG A 26 51.12 -17.46 -14.87
CA ARG A 26 51.10 -18.27 -13.64
C ARG A 26 51.32 -17.33 -12.45
N ASN A 27 50.45 -17.34 -11.46
CA ASN A 27 50.45 -16.40 -10.34
C ASN A 27 50.56 -14.93 -10.79
N ASN A 28 49.80 -14.54 -11.86
CA ASN A 28 49.88 -13.24 -12.53
C ASN A 28 51.21 -12.86 -13.16
N VAL A 29 52.21 -13.80 -13.24
CA VAL A 29 53.46 -13.57 -13.93
C VAL A 29 53.37 -14.13 -15.34
N LEU A 30 53.71 -13.32 -16.35
CA LEU A 30 53.70 -13.69 -17.75
C LEU A 30 54.78 -14.76 -18.07
N ILE A 31 54.36 -15.86 -18.70
CA ILE A 31 55.23 -16.89 -19.27
C ILE A 31 55.35 -16.60 -20.79
N ALA A 32 56.51 -16.06 -21.19
CA ALA A 32 56.73 -15.67 -22.58
C ALA A 32 58.00 -16.32 -23.18
N ASN A 33 58.90 -16.94 -22.37
CA ASN A 33 60.18 -17.41 -22.79
C ASN A 33 60.12 -18.83 -23.38
N PHE A 34 59.44 -18.98 -24.53
CA PHE A 34 59.40 -20.24 -25.30
C PHE A 34 60.46 -20.26 -26.36
N ILE A 35 61.06 -21.45 -26.59
CA ILE A 35 62.14 -21.64 -27.57
C ILE A 35 61.71 -21.39 -29.02
N SER A 36 60.41 -21.52 -29.35
CA SER A 36 59.83 -21.23 -30.64
C SER A 36 58.32 -21.06 -30.52
N ASN A 37 57.65 -20.43 -31.52
CA ASN A 37 56.19 -20.28 -31.54
C ASN A 37 55.43 -21.64 -31.62
N LYS A 38 56.12 -22.74 -32.03
CA LYS A 38 55.52 -24.07 -32.04
C LYS A 38 55.28 -24.61 -30.62
N VAL A 39 55.96 -24.11 -29.60
CA VAL A 39 55.75 -24.51 -28.19
C VAL A 39 54.43 -23.95 -27.63
N PRO A 40 54.15 -22.65 -27.67
CA PRO A 40 52.83 -22.15 -27.24
C PRO A 40 51.69 -22.61 -28.17
N ALA A 41 51.94 -22.92 -29.45
CA ALA A 41 50.99 -23.55 -30.35
C ALA A 41 50.59 -24.96 -29.87
N LEU A 42 51.59 -25.78 -29.49
CA LEU A 42 51.37 -27.09 -28.92
C LEU A 42 50.56 -27.00 -27.64
N LEU A 43 50.90 -26.08 -26.77
CA LEU A 43 50.16 -25.83 -25.50
C LEU A 43 48.69 -25.44 -25.79
N ALA A 44 48.48 -24.51 -26.72
CA ALA A 44 47.15 -24.05 -27.08
C ALA A 44 46.27 -25.21 -27.61
N TYR A 45 46.86 -26.04 -28.50
CA TYR A 45 46.16 -27.20 -29.01
C TYR A 45 45.78 -28.23 -27.95
N LEU A 46 46.71 -28.55 -27.03
CA LEU A 46 46.48 -29.51 -25.94
C LEU A 46 45.44 -28.98 -24.93
N VAL A 47 45.51 -27.70 -24.55
CA VAL A 47 44.62 -27.11 -23.56
C VAL A 47 43.20 -26.88 -24.10
N VAL A 48 43.06 -26.48 -25.36
CA VAL A 48 41.75 -26.26 -25.98
C VAL A 48 41.06 -27.60 -26.28
N THR A 49 41.80 -28.61 -26.75
CA THR A 49 41.19 -29.92 -27.07
C THR A 49 40.93 -30.77 -25.82
N ARG A 50 41.68 -30.60 -24.74
CA ARG A 50 41.55 -31.33 -23.47
C ARG A 50 41.33 -32.83 -23.63
N ARG A 51 42.12 -33.46 -24.48
CA ARG A 51 42.12 -34.91 -24.71
C ARG A 51 43.52 -35.43 -24.98
N ALA A 52 43.72 -36.71 -24.77
CA ALA A 52 44.98 -37.38 -25.09
C ALA A 52 45.22 -37.42 -26.62
N HIS A 53 46.36 -36.99 -27.06
CA HIS A 53 46.83 -37.01 -28.45
C HIS A 53 48.07 -37.89 -28.61
N THR A 54 48.13 -38.67 -29.67
CA THR A 54 49.33 -39.48 -29.99
C THR A 54 50.48 -38.56 -30.39
N ARG A 55 51.68 -39.00 -30.08
CA ARG A 55 52.90 -38.27 -30.42
C ARG A 55 53.04 -38.03 -31.92
N ASP A 56 52.69 -39.03 -32.72
CA ASP A 56 52.75 -38.91 -34.16
C ASP A 56 51.77 -37.85 -34.68
N LYS A 57 50.58 -37.80 -34.14
CA LYS A 57 49.58 -36.74 -34.47
C LYS A 57 50.08 -35.33 -34.12
N LEU A 58 50.71 -35.15 -32.99
CA LEU A 58 51.25 -33.86 -32.59
C LEU A 58 52.47 -33.44 -33.35
N ALA A 59 53.34 -34.43 -33.73
CA ALA A 59 54.48 -34.21 -34.59
C ALA A 59 54.04 -33.78 -35.99
N ALA A 60 53.08 -34.50 -36.60
CA ALA A 60 52.53 -34.14 -37.91
C ALA A 60 51.85 -32.75 -37.86
N LEU A 61 51.07 -32.43 -36.82
CA LEU A 61 50.38 -31.13 -36.68
C LEU A 61 51.30 -29.90 -36.75
N LEU A 62 52.50 -29.98 -36.12
CA LEU A 62 53.40 -28.83 -36.02
C LEU A 62 54.67 -28.94 -36.86
N TRP A 63 55.06 -30.14 -37.32
CA TRP A 63 56.26 -30.36 -38.07
C TRP A 63 55.99 -31.33 -39.26
N GLY A 64 54.79 -31.38 -39.86
CA GLY A 64 54.39 -32.27 -40.91
C GLY A 64 55.21 -32.18 -42.17
N GLU A 65 55.86 -31.06 -42.43
CA GLU A 65 56.73 -30.87 -43.57
C GLU A 65 58.16 -31.42 -43.38
N MET A 66 58.47 -31.94 -42.18
CA MET A 66 59.80 -32.50 -41.85
C MET A 66 59.82 -34.03 -41.91
N SER A 67 60.98 -34.63 -41.86
CA SER A 67 61.09 -36.09 -41.73
C SER A 67 60.49 -36.56 -40.40
N ASP A 68 59.91 -37.75 -40.33
CA ASP A 68 59.30 -38.30 -39.12
C ASP A 68 60.25 -38.25 -37.89
N ALA A 69 61.53 -38.50 -38.15
CA ALA A 69 62.58 -38.54 -37.15
C ALA A 69 62.83 -37.12 -36.57
N ASP A 70 62.91 -36.11 -37.43
CA ASP A 70 63.13 -34.69 -37.07
C ASP A 70 61.90 -34.13 -36.40
N ALA A 71 60.69 -34.44 -36.92
CA ALA A 71 59.42 -34.03 -36.32
C ALA A 71 59.28 -34.57 -34.90
N LYS A 72 59.56 -35.83 -34.65
CA LYS A 72 59.57 -36.48 -33.32
C LYS A 72 60.63 -35.89 -32.39
N ASN A 73 61.80 -35.52 -32.89
CA ASN A 73 62.84 -34.87 -32.13
C ASN A 73 62.45 -33.46 -31.70
N ASN A 74 61.92 -32.69 -32.62
CA ASN A 74 61.42 -31.36 -32.37
C ASN A 74 60.25 -31.36 -31.36
N LEU A 75 59.26 -32.28 -31.44
CA LEU A 75 58.25 -32.51 -30.48
C LEU A 75 58.84 -32.79 -29.07
N ARG A 76 59.92 -33.62 -28.99
CA ARG A 76 60.55 -33.90 -27.73
C ARG A 76 61.20 -32.66 -27.08
N GLN A 77 61.80 -31.77 -27.89
CA GLN A 77 62.36 -30.51 -27.43
C GLN A 77 61.26 -29.55 -26.96
N ALA A 78 60.15 -29.44 -27.70
CA ALA A 78 59.00 -28.64 -27.35
C ALA A 78 58.39 -29.10 -25.99
N LEU A 79 58.22 -30.43 -25.83
CA LEU A 79 57.75 -30.99 -24.58
C LEU A 79 58.71 -30.75 -23.38
N ALA A 80 60.02 -30.86 -23.62
CA ALA A 80 60.99 -30.50 -22.60
C ALA A 80 60.93 -29.04 -22.19
N ASN A 81 60.63 -28.13 -23.15
CA ASN A 81 60.40 -26.71 -22.87
C ASN A 81 59.11 -26.48 -22.13
N LEU A 82 58.01 -27.13 -22.50
CA LEU A 82 56.74 -27.04 -21.81
C LEU A 82 56.80 -27.57 -20.37
N ARG A 83 57.50 -28.68 -20.13
CA ARG A 83 57.69 -29.23 -18.78
C ARG A 83 58.32 -28.27 -17.79
N LYS A 84 59.17 -27.33 -18.22
CA LYS A 84 59.77 -26.32 -17.35
C LYS A 84 58.74 -25.43 -16.71
N TYR A 85 57.58 -25.27 -17.35
CA TYR A 85 56.51 -24.35 -16.90
C TYR A 85 55.24 -25.06 -16.50
N PHE A 86 55.00 -26.32 -16.99
CA PHE A 86 53.74 -27.05 -16.88
C PHE A 86 53.94 -28.53 -16.55
N GLU A 87 54.88 -28.83 -15.60
CA GLU A 87 55.21 -30.24 -15.26
C GLU A 87 54.01 -30.96 -14.64
N ASP A 88 53.33 -30.32 -13.72
CA ASP A 88 52.18 -30.91 -13.03
C ASP A 88 50.90 -30.98 -13.86
N GLU A 89 50.78 -30.13 -14.88
CA GLU A 89 49.61 -30.04 -15.72
C GLU A 89 49.66 -30.89 -17.00
N LEU A 90 50.81 -31.46 -17.31
CA LEU A 90 50.99 -32.26 -18.51
C LEU A 90 51.21 -33.73 -18.18
N THR A 91 50.28 -34.56 -18.60
CA THR A 91 50.44 -36.02 -18.58
C THR A 91 51.09 -36.49 -19.87
N ILE A 92 52.38 -36.89 -19.80
CA ILE A 92 53.16 -37.35 -20.95
C ILE A 92 53.48 -38.82 -20.75
N THR A 93 52.87 -39.68 -21.58
CA THR A 93 53.15 -41.10 -21.62
C THR A 93 54.08 -41.45 -22.78
N ARG A 94 54.37 -42.72 -22.93
CA ARG A 94 55.16 -43.22 -24.09
C ARG A 94 54.46 -42.92 -25.43
N ASP A 95 53.13 -43.01 -25.46
CA ASP A 95 52.33 -42.99 -26.68
C ASP A 95 51.44 -41.72 -26.84
N SER A 96 51.14 -41.03 -25.76
CA SER A 96 50.22 -39.88 -25.76
C SER A 96 50.65 -38.75 -24.90
N ILE A 97 50.08 -37.56 -25.18
CA ILE A 97 50.30 -36.32 -24.43
C ILE A 97 48.92 -35.70 -24.23
N GLU A 98 48.68 -35.28 -23.02
CA GLU A 98 47.42 -34.65 -22.60
C GLU A 98 47.70 -33.51 -21.60
N PHE A 99 46.89 -32.47 -21.67
CA PHE A 99 46.87 -31.45 -20.64
C PHE A 99 45.75 -31.77 -19.63
N THR A 100 46.14 -32.16 -18.42
CA THR A 100 45.24 -32.64 -17.35
C THR A 100 45.16 -31.68 -16.20
N GLY A 101 45.99 -30.63 -16.19
CA GLY A 101 46.02 -29.64 -15.10
C GLY A 101 44.79 -28.71 -15.08
N ASP A 102 44.49 -28.18 -13.87
CA ASP A 102 43.51 -27.14 -13.70
C ASP A 102 44.07 -25.78 -14.14
N CYS A 103 43.35 -25.11 -15.02
CA CYS A 103 43.68 -23.77 -15.49
C CYS A 103 42.43 -22.98 -15.81
N PHE A 104 42.48 -21.69 -15.66
CA PHE A 104 41.50 -20.81 -16.28
C PHE A 104 41.79 -20.71 -17.78
N LEU A 105 40.82 -21.06 -18.61
CA LEU A 105 40.89 -20.95 -20.07
C LEU A 105 39.71 -20.09 -20.57
N ASP A 106 40.03 -18.90 -21.12
CA ASP A 106 39.00 -17.92 -21.50
C ASP A 106 37.99 -18.47 -22.54
N CYS A 107 38.41 -19.23 -23.51
CA CYS A 107 37.49 -19.83 -24.49
C CYS A 107 36.60 -20.91 -23.89
N ALA A 108 37.08 -21.73 -22.95
CA ALA A 108 36.26 -22.73 -22.28
C ALA A 108 35.26 -22.10 -21.31
N GLU A 109 35.66 -21.05 -20.58
CA GLU A 109 34.80 -20.29 -19.72
C GLU A 109 33.71 -19.57 -20.51
N PHE A 110 34.07 -18.97 -21.65
CA PHE A 110 33.14 -18.35 -22.57
C PHE A 110 32.06 -19.34 -23.02
N GLU A 111 32.42 -20.52 -23.46
CA GLU A 111 31.48 -21.56 -23.89
C GLU A 111 30.60 -22.05 -22.71
N SER A 112 31.18 -22.16 -21.52
CA SER A 112 30.46 -22.59 -20.33
C SER A 112 29.36 -21.57 -19.96
N GLN A 113 29.72 -20.29 -19.99
CA GLN A 113 28.77 -19.19 -19.70
C GLN A 113 27.69 -19.10 -20.78
N LEU A 114 28.01 -19.32 -22.05
CA LEU A 114 27.02 -19.36 -23.13
C LEU A 114 26.02 -20.52 -22.98
N ARG A 115 26.50 -21.71 -22.57
CA ARG A 115 25.61 -22.84 -22.26
C ARG A 115 24.68 -22.51 -21.09
N LEU A 116 25.19 -21.85 -20.04
CA LEU A 116 24.38 -21.41 -18.91
C LEU A 116 23.34 -20.36 -19.35
N ALA A 117 23.76 -19.37 -20.14
CA ALA A 117 22.87 -18.34 -20.66
C ALA A 117 21.78 -18.92 -21.58
N SER A 118 22.01 -20.06 -22.23
CA SER A 118 21.00 -20.68 -23.13
C SER A 118 19.77 -21.19 -22.38
N SER A 119 19.87 -21.45 -21.07
CA SER A 119 18.79 -21.95 -20.23
C SER A 119 18.07 -20.81 -19.47
N LEU A 120 18.50 -19.56 -19.63
CA LEU A 120 17.99 -18.40 -18.90
C LEU A 120 17.48 -17.33 -19.87
N ASP A 121 16.36 -16.73 -19.51
CA ASP A 121 15.76 -15.59 -20.21
C ASP A 121 15.80 -14.31 -19.35
N GLY A 122 15.45 -13.18 -19.95
CA GLY A 122 15.33 -11.90 -19.26
C GLY A 122 16.66 -11.35 -18.74
N GLU A 123 16.65 -10.76 -17.54
CA GLU A 123 17.80 -10.06 -16.98
C GLU A 123 18.98 -10.97 -16.66
N ALA A 124 18.69 -12.13 -16.09
CA ALA A 124 19.74 -13.11 -15.75
C ALA A 124 20.49 -13.61 -16.98
N GLY A 125 19.76 -13.91 -18.07
CA GLY A 125 20.37 -14.30 -19.35
C GLY A 125 21.22 -13.17 -19.96
N ALA A 126 20.71 -11.93 -19.94
CA ALA A 126 21.45 -10.77 -20.46
C ALA A 126 22.74 -10.49 -19.67
N ALA A 127 22.70 -10.63 -18.35
CA ALA A 127 23.90 -10.43 -17.50
C ALA A 127 24.99 -11.44 -17.82
N ILE A 128 24.64 -12.74 -17.90
CA ILE A 128 25.61 -13.79 -18.22
C ILE A 128 26.16 -13.63 -19.64
N LEU A 129 25.30 -13.30 -20.62
CA LEU A 129 25.76 -13.01 -21.99
C LEU A 129 26.73 -11.82 -22.02
N THR A 130 26.46 -10.79 -21.27
CA THR A 130 27.34 -9.61 -21.19
C THR A 130 28.69 -9.97 -20.59
N ASP A 131 28.72 -10.76 -19.52
CA ASP A 131 29.95 -11.18 -18.87
C ASP A 131 30.74 -12.16 -19.75
N SER A 132 30.06 -13.09 -20.40
CA SER A 132 30.71 -14.00 -21.36
C SER A 132 31.36 -13.25 -22.54
N LEU A 133 30.66 -12.26 -23.10
CA LEU A 133 31.15 -11.43 -24.19
C LEU A 133 32.31 -10.51 -23.80
N ARG A 134 32.56 -10.25 -22.52
CA ARG A 134 33.79 -9.59 -22.05
C ARG A 134 35.03 -10.46 -22.18
N LEU A 135 34.86 -11.81 -22.20
CA LEU A 135 35.94 -12.73 -22.43
C LEU A 135 36.36 -12.74 -23.92
N TYR A 136 35.41 -12.55 -24.87
CA TYR A 136 35.68 -12.44 -26.28
C TYR A 136 36.18 -11.06 -26.67
N ARG A 137 37.47 -10.81 -26.50
CA ARG A 137 38.15 -9.52 -26.75
C ARG A 137 38.47 -9.33 -28.24
N ALA A 138 38.95 -10.39 -28.89
CA ALA A 138 39.29 -10.45 -30.28
C ALA A 138 39.25 -11.91 -30.76
N ASP A 139 39.58 -12.17 -32.04
CA ASP A 139 39.60 -13.52 -32.61
C ASP A 139 40.59 -14.46 -31.90
N PHE A 140 40.25 -15.73 -31.87
CA PHE A 140 41.10 -16.77 -31.26
C PHE A 140 42.51 -16.74 -31.84
N LEU A 141 43.54 -16.64 -30.95
CA LEU A 141 44.97 -16.52 -31.30
C LEU A 141 45.22 -15.41 -32.34
N GLU A 142 44.60 -14.25 -32.16
CA GLU A 142 44.79 -13.11 -33.07
C GLU A 142 46.25 -12.67 -33.14
N GLY A 143 46.78 -12.48 -34.35
CA GLY A 143 48.19 -12.09 -34.60
C GLY A 143 49.20 -13.19 -34.32
N PHE A 144 48.77 -14.37 -33.89
CA PHE A 144 49.67 -15.53 -33.69
C PHE A 144 49.77 -16.35 -34.97
N HIS A 145 51.00 -16.63 -35.39
CA HIS A 145 51.28 -17.37 -36.59
C HIS A 145 52.44 -18.37 -36.38
N VAL A 146 52.32 -19.56 -36.95
CA VAL A 146 53.30 -20.63 -36.82
C VAL A 146 53.80 -21.03 -38.19
N ARG A 147 55.03 -20.68 -38.48
CA ARG A 147 55.65 -21.06 -39.77
C ARG A 147 55.78 -22.56 -39.93
N ASP A 148 55.59 -23.05 -41.14
CA ASP A 148 55.73 -24.47 -41.54
C ASP A 148 54.91 -25.42 -40.65
N ALA A 149 53.62 -25.06 -40.42
CA ALA A 149 52.67 -25.87 -39.65
C ALA A 149 51.24 -25.71 -40.21
N PRO A 150 50.97 -26.10 -41.48
CA PRO A 150 49.67 -25.88 -42.14
C PRO A 150 48.51 -26.53 -41.38
N ASP A 151 48.64 -27.76 -40.90
CA ASP A 151 47.59 -28.45 -40.16
C ASP A 151 47.22 -27.74 -38.85
N PHE A 152 48.14 -27.09 -38.18
CA PHE A 152 47.87 -26.26 -37.02
C PHE A 152 47.15 -24.97 -37.40
N GLU A 153 47.60 -24.31 -38.47
CA GLU A 153 46.93 -23.12 -38.98
C GLU A 153 45.48 -23.40 -39.39
N ASP A 154 45.24 -24.52 -40.08
CA ASP A 154 43.89 -24.97 -40.45
C ASP A 154 43.01 -25.24 -39.23
N TRP A 155 43.54 -25.92 -38.21
CA TRP A 155 42.83 -26.09 -36.93
C TRP A 155 42.55 -24.75 -36.22
N MET A 156 43.52 -23.89 -36.17
CA MET A 156 43.39 -22.55 -35.54
C MET A 156 42.33 -21.73 -36.27
N LEU A 157 42.30 -21.72 -37.58
CA LEU A 157 41.30 -21.02 -38.39
C LEU A 157 39.90 -21.60 -38.19
N ALA A 158 39.75 -22.92 -38.12
CA ALA A 158 38.49 -23.59 -37.83
C ALA A 158 37.96 -23.24 -36.43
N GLU A 159 38.85 -23.25 -35.42
CA GLU A 159 38.50 -22.90 -34.05
C GLU A 159 38.16 -21.38 -33.90
N ARG A 160 38.89 -20.54 -34.62
CA ARG A 160 38.63 -19.10 -34.74
C ARG A 160 37.23 -18.86 -35.32
N ALA A 161 36.91 -19.51 -36.44
CA ALA A 161 35.57 -19.38 -37.06
C ALA A 161 34.45 -19.87 -36.14
N ARG A 162 34.64 -20.97 -35.41
CA ARG A 162 33.69 -21.54 -34.48
C ARG A 162 33.40 -20.60 -33.29
N LEU A 163 34.44 -20.10 -32.64
CA LEU A 163 34.29 -19.18 -31.49
C LEU A 163 33.70 -17.84 -31.90
N ARG A 164 34.07 -17.36 -33.09
CA ARG A 164 33.52 -16.14 -33.68
C ARG A 164 32.01 -16.26 -33.93
N GLU A 165 31.56 -17.38 -34.49
CA GLU A 165 30.12 -17.60 -34.71
C GLU A 165 29.34 -17.68 -33.37
N LEU A 166 29.92 -18.34 -32.35
CA LEU A 166 29.33 -18.34 -31.01
C LEU A 166 29.21 -16.92 -30.44
N ALA A 167 30.20 -16.07 -30.62
CA ALA A 167 30.17 -14.68 -30.16
C ALA A 167 29.11 -13.87 -30.93
N LEU A 168 28.98 -14.07 -32.25
CA LEU A 168 27.95 -13.43 -33.07
C LEU A 168 26.54 -13.84 -32.65
N GLN A 169 26.31 -15.13 -32.36
CA GLN A 169 25.04 -15.66 -31.86
C GLN A 169 24.73 -15.11 -30.48
N ALA A 170 25.71 -15.00 -29.59
CA ALA A 170 25.57 -14.41 -28.27
C ALA A 170 25.20 -12.91 -28.32
N LEU A 171 25.87 -12.16 -29.21
CA LEU A 171 25.54 -10.71 -29.43
C LEU A 171 24.13 -10.54 -30.00
N HIS A 172 23.76 -11.41 -30.95
CA HIS A 172 22.40 -11.40 -31.52
C HIS A 172 21.35 -11.64 -30.48
N ARG A 173 21.50 -12.66 -29.64
CA ARG A 173 20.59 -12.98 -28.55
C ARG A 173 20.55 -11.91 -27.49
N LEU A 174 21.70 -11.34 -27.11
CA LEU A 174 21.77 -10.23 -26.18
C LEU A 174 20.97 -9.03 -26.71
N ALA A 175 21.13 -8.68 -27.98
CA ALA A 175 20.36 -7.61 -28.62
C ALA A 175 18.84 -7.90 -28.61
N GLU A 176 18.41 -9.14 -28.83
CA GLU A 176 17.00 -9.54 -28.74
C GLU A 176 16.45 -9.36 -27.31
N ILE A 177 17.18 -9.82 -26.31
CA ILE A 177 16.77 -9.68 -24.91
C ILE A 177 16.69 -8.19 -24.55
N GLN A 178 17.67 -7.38 -24.92
CA GLN A 178 17.66 -5.93 -24.60
C GLN A 178 16.53 -5.20 -25.35
N LEU A 179 16.26 -5.55 -26.60
CA LEU A 179 15.11 -5.03 -27.35
C LEU A 179 13.77 -5.39 -26.69
N SER A 180 13.63 -6.62 -26.20
CA SER A 180 12.42 -7.07 -25.52
C SER A 180 12.20 -6.36 -24.18
N ARG A 181 13.28 -5.98 -23.50
CA ARG A 181 13.28 -5.22 -22.24
C ARG A 181 13.18 -3.69 -22.43
N ALA A 182 13.10 -3.24 -23.66
CA ALA A 182 13.15 -1.83 -24.03
C ALA A 182 14.43 -1.08 -23.58
N ASP A 183 15.52 -1.83 -23.33
CA ASP A 183 16.84 -1.26 -23.09
C ASP A 183 17.54 -0.97 -24.43
N TYR A 184 17.06 0.07 -25.09
CA TYR A 184 17.55 0.42 -26.42
C TYR A 184 19.03 0.82 -26.45
N PRO A 185 19.59 1.53 -25.45
CA PRO A 185 21.03 1.80 -25.39
C PRO A 185 21.87 0.53 -25.41
N ALA A 186 21.57 -0.44 -24.57
CA ALA A 186 22.29 -1.71 -24.52
C ALA A 186 22.09 -2.54 -25.81
N ALA A 187 20.90 -2.53 -26.41
CA ALA A 187 20.64 -3.17 -27.68
C ALA A 187 21.46 -2.52 -28.82
N LEU A 188 21.59 -1.20 -28.83
CA LEU A 188 22.42 -0.47 -29.79
C LEU A 188 23.91 -0.78 -29.64
N GLU A 189 24.40 -0.97 -28.42
CA GLU A 189 25.78 -1.40 -28.15
C GLU A 189 26.04 -2.81 -28.65
N ALA A 190 25.17 -3.77 -28.29
CA ALA A 190 25.29 -5.16 -28.73
C ALA A 190 25.26 -5.28 -30.26
N THR A 191 24.32 -4.57 -30.93
CA THR A 191 24.23 -4.59 -32.40
C THR A 191 25.42 -3.87 -33.08
N ALA A 192 25.98 -2.83 -32.43
CA ALA A 192 27.20 -2.17 -32.93
C ALA A 192 28.41 -3.10 -32.92
N ARG A 193 28.60 -3.84 -31.81
CA ARG A 193 29.66 -4.88 -31.73
C ARG A 193 29.45 -6.00 -32.75
N LEU A 194 28.20 -6.46 -32.94
CA LEU A 194 27.87 -7.49 -33.89
C LEU A 194 28.22 -7.03 -35.33
N LEU A 195 27.83 -5.82 -35.71
CA LEU A 195 28.12 -5.26 -37.03
C LEU A 195 29.61 -4.91 -37.23
N ALA A 196 30.37 -4.72 -36.18
CA ALA A 196 31.82 -4.56 -36.26
C ALA A 196 32.52 -5.87 -36.63
N PHE A 197 31.99 -7.01 -36.16
CA PHE A 197 32.49 -8.33 -36.53
C PHE A 197 31.94 -8.83 -37.86
N ASP A 198 30.66 -8.55 -38.16
CA ASP A 198 29.96 -9.04 -39.35
C ASP A 198 29.10 -7.92 -39.96
N PRO A 199 29.69 -7.03 -40.78
CA PRO A 199 29.00 -5.84 -41.30
C PRO A 199 27.83 -6.14 -42.25
N TRP A 200 27.75 -7.33 -42.85
CA TRP A 200 26.72 -7.72 -43.84
C TRP A 200 25.59 -8.56 -43.25
N ARG A 201 25.58 -8.80 -41.91
CA ARG A 201 24.52 -9.57 -41.25
C ARG A 201 23.23 -8.77 -41.15
N GLU A 202 22.30 -8.98 -42.03
CA GLU A 202 21.04 -8.21 -42.13
C GLU A 202 20.21 -8.25 -40.88
N VAL A 203 20.20 -9.36 -40.12
CA VAL A 203 19.48 -9.49 -38.85
C VAL A 203 19.97 -8.44 -37.84
N ALA A 204 21.26 -8.18 -37.79
CA ALA A 204 21.83 -7.16 -36.90
C ALA A 204 21.42 -5.73 -37.31
N HIS A 205 21.38 -5.50 -38.64
CA HIS A 205 20.86 -4.25 -39.15
C HIS A 205 19.38 -4.04 -38.78
N ARG A 206 18.54 -5.09 -38.91
CA ARG A 206 17.11 -5.03 -38.48
C ARG A 206 16.97 -4.79 -37.00
N GLN A 207 17.74 -5.49 -36.15
CA GLN A 207 17.72 -5.24 -34.70
C GLN A 207 18.10 -3.80 -34.37
N ARG A 208 19.15 -3.27 -35.00
CA ARG A 208 19.61 -1.90 -34.82
C ARG A 208 18.57 -0.87 -35.30
N MET A 209 17.97 -1.10 -36.47
CA MET A 209 16.87 -0.26 -36.99
C MET A 209 15.69 -0.26 -35.99
N SER A 210 15.31 -1.41 -35.47
CA SER A 210 14.24 -1.54 -34.48
C SER A 210 14.57 -0.82 -33.18
N ALA A 211 15.80 -0.94 -32.66
CA ALA A 211 16.26 -0.23 -31.46
C ALA A 211 16.19 1.28 -31.63
N LEU A 212 16.72 1.79 -32.77
CA LEU A 212 16.71 3.23 -33.12
C LEU A 212 15.28 3.76 -33.26
N ALA A 213 14.41 3.03 -33.98
CA ALA A 213 13.04 3.46 -34.21
C ALA A 213 12.25 3.51 -32.88
N ARG A 214 12.39 2.50 -32.03
CA ARG A 214 11.73 2.45 -30.71
C ARG A 214 12.29 3.48 -29.72
N ALA A 215 13.58 3.83 -29.86
CA ALA A 215 14.21 4.91 -29.11
C ALA A 215 13.81 6.32 -29.61
N GLY A 216 12.92 6.42 -30.62
CA GLY A 216 12.51 7.68 -31.22
C GLY A 216 13.52 8.28 -32.22
N GLN A 217 14.59 7.57 -32.53
CA GLN A 217 15.65 8.01 -33.47
C GLN A 217 15.37 7.53 -34.91
N ARG A 218 14.19 7.91 -35.43
CA ARG A 218 13.69 7.42 -36.72
C ARG A 218 14.65 7.70 -37.89
N SER A 219 15.18 8.91 -37.97
CA SER A 219 16.11 9.28 -39.05
C SER A 219 17.37 8.41 -39.04
N ALA A 220 17.88 8.07 -37.85
CA ALA A 220 19.02 7.15 -37.70
C ALA A 220 18.64 5.72 -38.09
N ALA A 221 17.42 5.27 -37.79
CA ALA A 221 16.92 3.97 -38.22
C ALA A 221 16.84 3.84 -39.74
N LEU A 222 16.32 4.89 -40.44
CA LEU A 222 16.26 4.93 -41.91
C LEU A 222 17.68 5.00 -42.53
N ALA A 223 18.59 5.72 -41.92
CA ALA A 223 20.00 5.79 -42.33
C ALA A 223 20.71 4.42 -42.17
N GLN A 224 20.35 3.65 -41.14
CA GLN A 224 20.89 2.31 -40.95
C GLN A 224 20.48 1.34 -42.07
N TYR A 225 19.26 1.46 -42.60
CA TYR A 225 18.82 0.71 -43.78
C TYR A 225 19.70 1.05 -45.03
N GLN A 226 19.95 2.34 -45.25
CA GLN A 226 20.79 2.76 -46.35
C GLN A 226 22.22 2.26 -46.22
N THR A 227 22.69 2.16 -44.99
CA THR A 227 24.01 1.57 -44.69
C THR A 227 24.02 0.08 -45.00
N CYS A 228 23.00 -0.67 -44.60
CA CYS A 228 22.83 -2.10 -44.91
C CYS A 228 22.80 -2.31 -46.44
N ARG A 229 21.94 -1.58 -47.14
CA ARG A 229 21.81 -1.68 -48.61
C ARG A 229 23.15 -1.45 -49.30
N ARG A 230 23.86 -0.37 -48.96
CA ARG A 230 25.16 -0.06 -49.57
C ARG A 230 26.22 -1.14 -49.32
N ILE A 231 26.25 -1.74 -48.15
CA ILE A 231 27.18 -2.85 -47.82
C ILE A 231 26.87 -4.06 -48.67
N LEU A 232 25.60 -4.47 -48.71
CA LEU A 232 25.16 -5.66 -49.47
C LEU A 232 25.35 -5.49 -50.97
N GLU A 233 25.06 -4.33 -51.53
CA GLU A 233 25.26 -3.99 -52.93
C GLU A 233 26.74 -4.02 -53.30
N LYS A 234 27.61 -3.44 -52.44
CA LYS A 234 29.06 -3.38 -52.72
C LYS A 234 29.73 -4.73 -52.59
N GLU A 235 29.38 -5.54 -51.59
CA GLU A 235 30.11 -6.81 -51.32
C GLU A 235 29.51 -8.01 -52.08
N PHE A 236 28.20 -8.01 -52.35
CA PHE A 236 27.50 -9.14 -52.94
C PHE A 236 26.66 -8.83 -54.19
N GLY A 237 26.45 -7.55 -54.51
CA GLY A 237 25.61 -7.13 -55.63
C GLY A 237 24.13 -7.42 -55.43
N VAL A 238 23.65 -7.48 -54.16
CA VAL A 238 22.26 -7.83 -53.84
C VAL A 238 21.58 -6.72 -53.07
N GLU A 239 20.25 -6.66 -53.22
CA GLU A 239 19.40 -5.76 -52.39
C GLU A 239 19.12 -6.45 -51.05
N PRO A 240 18.78 -5.65 -50.00
CA PRO A 240 18.33 -6.22 -48.72
C PRO A 240 17.12 -7.15 -48.87
N SER A 241 17.00 -8.10 -47.96
CA SER A 241 15.89 -9.05 -47.92
C SER A 241 14.54 -8.35 -47.79
N ALA A 242 13.46 -9.08 -48.17
CA ALA A 242 12.10 -8.59 -48.07
C ALA A 242 11.74 -8.17 -46.63
N GLU A 243 12.26 -8.88 -45.64
CA GLU A 243 12.04 -8.54 -44.20
C GLU A 243 12.70 -7.22 -43.79
N THR A 244 13.93 -6.99 -44.26
CA THR A 244 14.69 -5.76 -43.99
C THR A 244 14.04 -4.55 -44.69
N THR A 245 13.59 -4.75 -45.92
CA THR A 245 12.87 -3.72 -46.70
C THR A 245 11.51 -3.42 -46.09
N ALA A 246 10.75 -4.45 -45.66
CA ALA A 246 9.46 -4.24 -44.99
C ALA A 246 9.59 -3.43 -43.68
N LEU A 247 10.61 -3.71 -42.86
CA LEU A 247 10.89 -2.92 -41.66
C LEU A 247 11.23 -1.45 -42.02
N TYR A 248 12.04 -1.22 -43.05
CA TYR A 248 12.33 0.12 -43.53
C TYR A 248 11.08 0.87 -43.96
N GLU A 249 10.20 0.23 -44.74
CA GLU A 249 8.92 0.82 -45.16
C GLU A 249 8.01 1.12 -44.00
N GLN A 250 7.93 0.20 -43.05
CA GLN A 250 7.16 0.38 -41.81
C GLN A 250 7.66 1.60 -41.02
N ILE A 251 8.96 1.76 -40.86
CA ILE A 251 9.56 2.90 -40.17
C ILE A 251 9.34 4.18 -40.97
N ARG A 252 9.49 4.15 -42.33
CA ARG A 252 9.30 5.28 -43.21
C ARG A 252 7.84 5.77 -43.23
N ASP A 253 6.89 4.84 -43.23
CA ASP A 253 5.47 5.16 -43.38
C ASP A 253 4.78 5.47 -42.05
N ALA A 254 5.44 5.23 -40.91
CA ALA A 254 4.92 5.53 -39.59
C ALA A 254 4.55 6.98 -39.34
N GLU A 255 5.04 7.92 -40.16
CA GLU A 255 4.69 9.35 -40.10
C GLU A 255 3.46 9.71 -40.96
N THR A 256 3.24 8.98 -42.03
CA THR A 256 2.16 9.25 -42.99
C THR A 256 0.92 8.41 -42.69
N ARG A 257 1.04 7.36 -41.93
CA ARG A 257 -0.11 6.57 -41.45
C ARG A 257 -0.77 7.28 -40.26
N PRO A 258 -2.11 7.29 -40.17
CA PRO A 258 -2.76 7.74 -38.97
C PRO A 258 -2.20 6.92 -37.80
N SER A 259 -1.56 7.58 -36.86
CA SER A 259 -0.90 6.98 -35.69
C SER A 259 -1.90 6.27 -34.74
N GLY A 260 -3.09 5.98 -35.23
CA GLY A 260 -4.19 5.36 -34.53
C GLY A 260 -5.49 6.13 -34.71
N ASN A 261 -6.48 5.80 -33.89
CA ASN A 261 -7.80 6.44 -33.85
C ASN A 261 -8.04 7.16 -32.51
N LEU A 262 -6.98 7.60 -31.82
CA LEU A 262 -7.15 8.23 -30.52
C LEU A 262 -8.04 9.48 -30.64
N PRO A 263 -9.14 9.59 -29.84
CA PRO A 263 -10.04 10.71 -29.88
C PRO A 263 -9.35 12.04 -29.56
N ALA A 264 -9.73 13.08 -30.29
CA ALA A 264 -9.28 14.44 -30.00
C ALA A 264 -9.80 14.90 -28.62
N ARG A 265 -9.03 15.72 -27.93
CA ARG A 265 -9.40 16.24 -26.62
C ARG A 265 -10.23 17.49 -26.71
N ALA A 266 -11.37 17.49 -26.02
CA ALA A 266 -12.21 18.66 -25.87
C ALA A 266 -11.79 19.57 -24.68
N THR A 267 -11.09 18.99 -23.67
CA THR A 267 -10.75 19.71 -22.42
C THR A 267 -9.35 19.38 -21.92
N SER A 268 -8.75 20.29 -21.14
CA SER A 268 -7.44 20.12 -20.50
C SER A 268 -7.39 18.86 -19.62
N PHE A 269 -6.24 18.18 -19.62
CA PHE A 269 -5.92 17.10 -18.69
C PHE A 269 -5.15 17.70 -17.52
N ILE A 270 -5.60 17.50 -16.32
CA ILE A 270 -5.05 18.14 -15.11
C ILE A 270 -4.59 17.08 -14.12
N GLY A 271 -3.36 17.18 -13.64
CA GLY A 271 -2.73 16.29 -12.68
C GLY A 271 -2.35 14.93 -13.27
N ARG A 272 -2.02 13.99 -12.40
CA ARG A 272 -1.66 12.60 -12.71
C ARG A 272 -0.32 12.44 -13.44
N GLU A 273 0.59 13.36 -13.21
CA GLU A 273 1.94 13.31 -13.79
C GLU A 273 2.69 12.04 -13.30
N ALA A 274 2.56 11.69 -12.01
CA ALA A 274 3.17 10.51 -11.44
C ALA A 274 2.58 9.22 -12.00
N GLU A 275 1.25 9.13 -12.10
CA GLU A 275 0.57 7.97 -12.68
C GLU A 275 0.91 7.79 -14.16
N LEU A 276 1.02 8.89 -14.93
CA LEU A 276 1.44 8.83 -16.33
C LEU A 276 2.88 8.33 -16.48
N ALA A 277 3.78 8.79 -15.62
CA ALA A 277 5.17 8.32 -15.62
C ALA A 277 5.24 6.81 -15.28
N GLU A 278 4.51 6.38 -14.27
CA GLU A 278 4.48 4.97 -13.87
C GLU A 278 3.85 4.08 -14.94
N ILE A 279 2.75 4.51 -15.57
CA ILE A 279 2.15 3.79 -16.70
C ILE A 279 3.16 3.70 -17.85
N GLY A 280 3.91 4.76 -18.12
CA GLY A 280 4.97 4.78 -19.13
C GLY A 280 6.05 3.72 -18.87
N VAL A 281 6.53 3.62 -17.64
CA VAL A 281 7.49 2.58 -17.22
C VAL A 281 6.92 1.19 -17.43
N ARG A 282 5.66 0.95 -17.05
CA ARG A 282 5.00 -0.35 -17.23
C ARG A 282 4.78 -0.68 -18.70
N LEU A 283 4.39 0.29 -19.53
CA LEU A 283 4.22 0.07 -20.97
C LEU A 283 5.56 -0.23 -21.67
N ALA A 284 6.66 0.36 -21.21
CA ALA A 284 8.00 0.06 -21.69
C ALA A 284 8.53 -1.30 -21.26
N ASN A 285 8.08 -1.84 -20.12
CA ASN A 285 8.50 -3.15 -19.63
C ASN A 285 7.97 -4.27 -20.54
N ALA A 286 8.86 -5.12 -21.05
CA ALA A 286 8.52 -6.25 -21.93
C ALA A 286 7.58 -7.27 -21.24
N ASP A 287 7.73 -7.49 -19.94
CA ASP A 287 6.95 -8.46 -19.19
C ASP A 287 5.52 -7.97 -18.92
N CYS A 288 5.29 -6.66 -18.92
CA CYS A 288 3.97 -6.08 -18.80
C CYS A 288 3.27 -6.05 -20.15
N ARG A 289 2.54 -7.11 -20.51
CA ARG A 289 1.80 -7.22 -21.78
C ARG A 289 0.35 -6.81 -21.70
N VAL A 290 -0.26 -6.98 -20.53
CA VAL A 290 -1.64 -6.58 -20.22
C VAL A 290 -1.61 -5.66 -19.02
N LEU A 291 -1.85 -4.38 -19.23
CA LEU A 291 -1.95 -3.37 -18.17
C LEU A 291 -3.41 -2.99 -17.99
N THR A 292 -3.98 -3.28 -16.83
CA THR A 292 -5.37 -2.95 -16.51
C THR A 292 -5.43 -1.77 -15.56
N LEU A 293 -6.04 -0.68 -16.00
CA LEU A 293 -6.40 0.47 -15.16
C LEU A 293 -7.73 0.15 -14.46
N VAL A 294 -7.66 -0.10 -13.16
CA VAL A 294 -8.81 -0.49 -12.33
C VAL A 294 -9.21 0.67 -11.43
N GLY A 295 -10.48 0.87 -11.19
CA GLY A 295 -10.99 1.91 -10.29
C GLY A 295 -12.46 2.22 -10.53
N GLU A 296 -13.01 3.08 -9.69
CA GLU A 296 -14.41 3.47 -9.73
C GLU A 296 -14.80 4.20 -11.01
N GLY A 297 -16.11 4.23 -11.29
CA GLY A 297 -16.67 5.04 -12.38
C GLY A 297 -16.47 6.53 -12.14
N GLY A 298 -16.15 7.25 -13.20
CA GLY A 298 -15.93 8.70 -13.10
C GLY A 298 -14.53 9.11 -12.62
N VAL A 299 -13.68 8.16 -12.21
CA VAL A 299 -12.31 8.44 -11.71
C VAL A 299 -11.32 8.84 -12.83
N GLY A 300 -11.72 8.67 -14.10
CA GLY A 300 -10.93 9.14 -15.24
C GLY A 300 -10.03 8.11 -15.90
N LYS A 301 -10.26 6.79 -15.72
CA LYS A 301 -9.49 5.70 -16.34
C LYS A 301 -9.30 5.84 -17.85
N SER A 302 -10.39 6.03 -18.58
CA SER A 302 -10.36 6.18 -20.06
C SER A 302 -9.54 7.40 -20.47
N ARG A 303 -9.68 8.51 -19.75
CA ARG A 303 -8.87 9.74 -20.02
C ARG A 303 -7.40 9.51 -19.72
N LEU A 304 -7.07 8.80 -18.64
CA LEU A 304 -5.69 8.46 -18.28
C LEU A 304 -5.07 7.51 -19.30
N ALA A 305 -5.82 6.47 -19.74
CA ALA A 305 -5.38 5.55 -20.79
C ALA A 305 -5.07 6.28 -22.12
N LEU A 306 -5.99 7.15 -22.55
CA LEU A 306 -5.80 7.95 -23.76
C LEU A 306 -4.63 8.92 -23.65
N GLN A 307 -4.43 9.55 -22.47
CA GLN A 307 -3.31 10.45 -22.23
C GLN A 307 -1.99 9.69 -22.28
N ALA A 308 -1.91 8.54 -21.60
CA ALA A 308 -0.73 7.69 -21.61
C ALA A 308 -0.41 7.21 -23.04
N ALA A 309 -1.43 6.74 -23.76
CA ALA A 309 -1.26 6.32 -25.16
C ALA A 309 -0.72 7.44 -26.05
N GLN A 310 -1.23 8.67 -25.89
CA GLN A 310 -0.80 9.81 -26.68
C GLN A 310 0.66 10.22 -26.40
N ILE A 311 1.11 10.10 -25.14
CA ILE A 311 2.51 10.37 -24.76
C ILE A 311 3.43 9.30 -25.34
N HIS A 312 3.03 8.03 -25.28
CA HIS A 312 3.89 6.89 -25.61
C HIS A 312 3.68 6.31 -26.99
N ILE A 313 2.81 6.92 -27.85
CA ILE A 313 2.46 6.40 -29.17
C ILE A 313 3.67 6.14 -30.08
N ARG A 314 4.73 6.94 -29.94
CA ARG A 314 5.95 6.80 -30.74
C ARG A 314 6.74 5.53 -30.48
N GLN A 315 6.45 4.82 -29.38
CA GLN A 315 7.06 3.53 -29.06
C GLN A 315 6.45 2.36 -29.84
N PHE A 316 5.29 2.61 -30.48
CA PHE A 316 4.52 1.59 -31.20
C PHE A 316 4.51 1.87 -32.70
N LEU A 317 5.27 1.07 -33.46
CA LEU A 317 5.43 1.26 -34.90
C LEU A 317 4.11 1.13 -35.68
N ASP A 318 3.19 0.29 -35.21
CA ASP A 318 1.85 0.13 -35.78
C ASP A 318 0.79 1.00 -35.07
N GLY A 319 1.24 1.96 -34.21
CA GLY A 319 0.40 2.98 -33.59
C GLY A 319 -0.34 2.56 -32.33
N ALA A 320 -1.23 3.45 -31.87
CA ALA A 320 -2.10 3.23 -30.71
C ALA A 320 -3.57 3.29 -31.14
N TRP A 321 -4.34 2.27 -30.75
CA TRP A 321 -5.70 2.07 -31.22
C TRP A 321 -6.68 1.98 -30.05
N PHE A 322 -7.68 2.84 -30.06
CA PHE A 322 -8.72 2.93 -29.03
C PHE A 322 -9.99 2.17 -29.46
N VAL A 323 -10.40 1.20 -28.69
CA VAL A 323 -11.57 0.37 -28.92
C VAL A 323 -12.60 0.61 -27.81
N PRO A 324 -13.67 1.40 -28.05
CA PRO A 324 -14.70 1.61 -27.06
C PRO A 324 -15.62 0.40 -26.97
N LEU A 325 -15.70 -0.23 -25.79
CA LEU A 325 -16.45 -1.46 -25.58
C LEU A 325 -17.73 -1.26 -24.75
N ALA A 326 -18.06 -0.04 -24.39
CA ALA A 326 -19.19 0.27 -23.51
C ALA A 326 -20.55 -0.30 -23.96
N ASN A 327 -20.77 -0.46 -25.27
CA ASN A 327 -22.02 -0.98 -25.85
C ASN A 327 -21.87 -2.42 -26.36
N VAL A 328 -20.74 -3.05 -26.14
CA VAL A 328 -20.45 -4.42 -26.58
C VAL A 328 -20.93 -5.40 -25.50
N LYS A 329 -21.63 -6.44 -25.86
CA LYS A 329 -22.30 -7.36 -24.93
C LYS A 329 -21.58 -8.69 -24.71
N ASP A 330 -20.74 -9.08 -25.68
CA ASP A 330 -20.10 -10.40 -25.72
C ASP A 330 -18.71 -10.34 -26.38
N ALA A 331 -18.00 -11.45 -26.34
CA ALA A 331 -16.66 -11.57 -26.91
C ALA A 331 -16.65 -11.40 -28.45
N GLU A 332 -17.67 -11.87 -29.15
CA GLU A 332 -17.76 -11.70 -30.61
C GLU A 332 -17.89 -10.25 -31.00
N GLY A 333 -18.75 -9.52 -30.32
CA GLY A 333 -18.85 -8.06 -30.50
C GLY A 333 -17.56 -7.33 -30.23
N MET A 334 -16.73 -7.78 -29.27
CA MET A 334 -15.41 -7.22 -29.03
C MET A 334 -14.47 -7.46 -30.22
N PHE A 335 -14.47 -8.67 -30.78
CA PHE A 335 -13.60 -8.97 -31.92
C PHE A 335 -13.99 -8.14 -33.15
N LEU A 336 -15.29 -7.97 -33.38
CA LEU A 336 -15.79 -7.09 -34.44
C LEU A 336 -15.43 -5.62 -34.18
N ALA A 337 -15.49 -5.16 -32.96
CA ALA A 337 -15.07 -3.78 -32.61
C ALA A 337 -13.57 -3.58 -32.87
N ILE A 338 -12.73 -4.53 -32.48
CA ILE A 338 -11.28 -4.52 -32.75
C ILE A 338 -11.04 -4.53 -34.26
N ALA A 339 -11.70 -5.45 -35.01
CA ALA A 339 -11.56 -5.56 -36.47
C ALA A 339 -11.96 -4.26 -37.17
N SER A 340 -13.07 -3.65 -36.76
CA SER A 340 -13.54 -2.38 -37.29
C SER A 340 -12.55 -1.25 -37.07
N VAL A 341 -12.02 -1.13 -35.86
CA VAL A 341 -11.04 -0.09 -35.49
C VAL A 341 -9.74 -0.28 -36.27
N LEU A 342 -9.23 -1.49 -36.37
CA LEU A 342 -8.00 -1.82 -37.09
C LEU A 342 -8.19 -1.88 -38.62
N LYS A 343 -9.45 -1.75 -39.11
CA LYS A 343 -9.84 -1.83 -40.53
C LYS A 343 -9.40 -3.14 -41.17
N ILE A 344 -9.60 -4.25 -40.49
CA ILE A 344 -9.31 -5.60 -40.98
C ILE A 344 -10.59 -6.37 -41.24
N ASN A 345 -10.50 -7.30 -42.19
CA ASN A 345 -11.62 -8.16 -42.53
C ASN A 345 -11.56 -9.46 -41.69
N ALA A 346 -11.92 -9.31 -40.38
CA ALA A 346 -11.94 -10.40 -39.44
C ALA A 346 -13.33 -10.55 -38.83
N THR A 347 -13.84 -11.78 -38.79
CA THR A 347 -15.17 -12.13 -38.25
C THR A 347 -15.10 -12.83 -36.90
N GLY A 348 -13.91 -13.12 -36.39
CA GLY A 348 -13.74 -13.84 -35.12
C GLY A 348 -12.39 -13.60 -34.48
N GLY A 349 -12.28 -14.05 -33.22
CA GLY A 349 -11.11 -13.79 -32.37
C GLY A 349 -9.80 -14.38 -32.88
N GLU A 350 -9.83 -15.51 -33.62
CA GLU A 350 -8.64 -16.14 -34.20
C GLU A 350 -8.01 -15.28 -35.29
N GLN A 351 -8.84 -14.74 -36.20
CA GLN A 351 -8.37 -13.88 -37.28
C GLN A 351 -7.80 -12.56 -36.75
N VAL A 352 -8.43 -12.00 -35.71
CA VAL A 352 -7.91 -10.81 -35.02
C VAL A 352 -6.55 -11.12 -34.39
N ARG A 353 -6.40 -12.27 -33.74
CA ARG A 353 -5.15 -12.69 -33.08
C ARG A 353 -4.02 -12.88 -34.08
N GLU A 354 -4.30 -13.56 -35.22
CA GLU A 354 -3.28 -13.76 -36.26
C GLU A 354 -2.81 -12.43 -36.84
N PHE A 355 -3.72 -11.47 -37.06
CA PHE A 355 -3.33 -10.11 -37.47
C PHE A 355 -2.44 -9.43 -36.44
N LEU A 356 -2.75 -9.56 -35.14
CA LEU A 356 -2.02 -8.91 -34.05
C LEU A 356 -0.63 -9.53 -33.82
N ARG A 357 -0.40 -10.80 -34.22
CA ARG A 357 0.81 -11.58 -33.95
C ARG A 357 2.11 -10.89 -34.33
N GLY A 358 2.12 -10.24 -35.51
CA GLY A 358 3.33 -9.56 -36.02
C GLY A 358 3.38 -8.08 -35.71
N LYS A 359 2.42 -7.54 -34.97
CA LYS A 359 2.27 -6.10 -34.78
C LYS A 359 2.97 -5.57 -33.54
N ASN A 360 3.52 -4.37 -33.67
CA ASN A 360 4.03 -3.56 -32.56
C ASN A 360 3.06 -2.42 -32.31
N LEU A 361 1.97 -2.68 -31.61
CA LEU A 361 0.91 -1.69 -31.36
C LEU A 361 0.44 -1.69 -29.90
N LEU A 362 -0.12 -0.55 -29.49
CA LEU A 362 -0.86 -0.38 -28.25
C LEU A 362 -2.37 -0.47 -28.55
N LEU A 363 -3.03 -1.49 -27.99
CA LEU A 363 -4.47 -1.65 -28.12
C LEU A 363 -5.14 -1.28 -26.78
N ILE A 364 -5.96 -0.23 -26.82
CA ILE A 364 -6.69 0.26 -25.66
C ILE A 364 -8.09 -0.30 -25.69
N LEU A 365 -8.41 -1.17 -24.73
CA LEU A 365 -9.73 -1.78 -24.57
C LEU A 365 -10.48 -1.05 -23.45
N ASP A 366 -11.39 -0.16 -23.83
CA ASP A 366 -12.07 0.73 -22.89
C ASP A 366 -13.41 0.18 -22.43
N ASN A 367 -13.64 0.13 -21.12
CA ASN A 367 -14.83 -0.40 -20.45
C ASN A 367 -15.00 -1.92 -20.63
N MET A 368 -14.04 -2.70 -20.16
CA MET A 368 -14.05 -4.17 -20.26
C MET A 368 -14.95 -4.88 -19.24
N GLU A 369 -15.41 -4.20 -18.20
CA GLU A 369 -16.07 -4.79 -17.03
C GLU A 369 -17.25 -5.71 -17.34
N GLN A 370 -18.00 -5.46 -18.41
CA GLN A 370 -19.17 -6.27 -18.80
C GLN A 370 -18.81 -7.48 -19.65
N LEU A 371 -17.57 -7.56 -20.15
CA LEU A 371 -17.12 -8.61 -21.08
C LEU A 371 -16.26 -9.66 -20.39
N VAL A 372 -15.84 -9.42 -19.15
CA VAL A 372 -14.97 -10.32 -18.39
C VAL A 372 -15.61 -11.69 -18.26
N SER A 373 -15.01 -12.68 -18.90
CA SER A 373 -15.44 -14.09 -18.92
C SER A 373 -14.25 -14.99 -19.16
N ASP A 374 -14.36 -16.26 -18.78
CA ASP A 374 -13.29 -17.25 -18.94
C ASP A 374 -12.83 -17.38 -20.39
N ALA A 375 -13.76 -17.37 -21.34
CA ALA A 375 -13.47 -17.47 -22.76
C ALA A 375 -12.65 -16.26 -23.26
N LEU A 376 -13.00 -15.06 -22.84
CA LEU A 376 -12.30 -13.84 -23.20
C LEU A 376 -10.94 -13.74 -22.52
N ASN A 377 -10.88 -14.10 -21.26
CA ASN A 377 -9.64 -14.13 -20.50
C ASN A 377 -8.61 -15.09 -21.15
N LYS A 378 -9.07 -16.27 -21.60
CA LYS A 378 -8.25 -17.21 -22.35
C LYS A 378 -7.74 -16.58 -23.65
N TRP A 379 -8.61 -15.91 -24.42
CA TRP A 379 -8.20 -15.24 -25.67
C TRP A 379 -7.14 -14.14 -25.40
N ILE A 380 -7.29 -13.34 -24.35
CA ILE A 380 -6.33 -12.29 -23.97
C ILE A 380 -4.95 -12.91 -23.63
N VAL A 381 -4.93 -13.98 -22.80
CA VAL A 381 -3.71 -14.66 -22.39
C VAL A 381 -2.99 -15.25 -23.61
N GLU A 382 -3.72 -15.95 -24.48
CA GLU A 382 -3.15 -16.56 -25.70
C GLU A 382 -2.65 -15.48 -26.68
N THR A 383 -3.39 -14.39 -26.85
CA THR A 383 -2.99 -13.27 -27.70
C THR A 383 -1.72 -12.59 -27.17
N ALA A 384 -1.67 -12.32 -25.87
CA ALA A 384 -0.48 -11.74 -25.23
C ALA A 384 0.76 -12.65 -25.38
N ARG A 385 0.56 -13.99 -25.37
CA ARG A 385 1.64 -14.96 -25.57
C ARG A 385 2.14 -14.99 -27.02
N LEU A 386 1.24 -14.95 -28.00
CA LEU A 386 1.56 -15.12 -29.42
C LEU A 386 1.99 -13.80 -30.09
N ALA A 387 1.64 -12.64 -29.54
CA ALA A 387 1.98 -11.33 -30.06
C ALA A 387 2.95 -10.58 -29.09
N PRO A 388 4.25 -10.87 -29.12
CA PRO A 388 5.22 -10.37 -28.11
C PRO A 388 5.39 -8.86 -28.09
N ASN A 389 5.08 -8.17 -29.20
CA ASN A 389 5.21 -6.72 -29.34
C ASN A 389 3.86 -5.99 -29.17
N LEU A 390 2.78 -6.71 -28.89
CA LEU A 390 1.48 -6.13 -28.57
C LEU A 390 1.43 -5.71 -27.10
N LYS A 391 0.92 -4.52 -26.82
CA LYS A 391 0.55 -4.08 -25.49
C LYS A 391 -0.97 -3.88 -25.41
N LEU A 392 -1.59 -4.49 -24.41
CA LEU A 392 -3.00 -4.29 -24.11
C LEU A 392 -3.12 -3.34 -22.93
N LEU A 393 -3.76 -2.19 -23.13
CA LEU A 393 -4.11 -1.25 -22.06
C LEU A 393 -5.62 -1.31 -21.85
N VAL A 394 -6.03 -1.88 -20.74
CA VAL A 394 -7.42 -2.15 -20.42
C VAL A 394 -7.92 -1.15 -19.41
N THR A 395 -9.13 -0.62 -19.59
CA THR A 395 -9.81 0.11 -18.52
C THR A 395 -11.01 -0.69 -18.06
N SER A 396 -11.17 -0.85 -16.75
CA SER A 396 -12.26 -1.63 -16.17
C SER A 396 -12.59 -1.17 -14.75
N TRP A 397 -13.79 -1.47 -14.28
CA TRP A 397 -14.15 -1.41 -12.86
C TRP A 397 -13.55 -2.57 -12.08
N THR A 398 -13.41 -3.71 -12.74
CA THR A 398 -12.94 -4.96 -12.17
C THR A 398 -11.65 -5.41 -12.81
N ARG A 399 -10.84 -6.15 -12.09
CA ARG A 399 -9.69 -6.84 -12.66
C ARG A 399 -10.12 -7.97 -13.60
N LEU A 400 -9.27 -8.31 -14.56
CA LEU A 400 -9.50 -9.44 -15.47
C LEU A 400 -9.29 -10.79 -14.79
N ASN A 401 -8.51 -10.81 -13.70
CA ASN A 401 -8.19 -11.99 -12.90
C ASN A 401 -7.38 -13.06 -13.67
N ILE A 402 -6.43 -12.61 -14.48
CA ILE A 402 -5.51 -13.45 -15.25
C ILE A 402 -4.06 -13.25 -14.79
N GLN A 403 -3.23 -14.28 -14.89
CA GLN A 403 -1.84 -14.23 -14.45
C GLN A 403 -0.99 -13.18 -15.20
N ALA A 404 -1.30 -12.96 -16.48
CA ALA A 404 -0.59 -11.99 -17.33
C ALA A 404 -0.97 -10.53 -17.05
N GLU A 405 -1.92 -10.28 -16.14
CA GLU A 405 -2.41 -8.94 -15.82
C GLU A 405 -1.47 -8.20 -14.87
N THR A 406 -1.01 -7.04 -15.30
CA THR A 406 -0.42 -6.04 -14.42
C THR A 406 -1.50 -5.02 -14.07
N ARG A 407 -1.76 -4.83 -12.77
CA ARG A 407 -2.79 -3.92 -12.30
C ARG A 407 -2.22 -2.54 -11.99
N PHE A 408 -3.01 -1.53 -12.32
CA PHE A 408 -2.78 -0.15 -11.91
C PHE A 408 -4.09 0.41 -11.33
N GLU A 409 -4.10 0.68 -10.04
CA GLU A 409 -5.26 1.24 -9.37
C GLU A 409 -5.32 2.75 -9.59
N VAL A 410 -6.47 3.22 -10.10
CA VAL A 410 -6.72 4.63 -10.38
C VAL A 410 -7.66 5.19 -9.32
N HIS A 411 -7.13 6.03 -8.45
CA HIS A 411 -7.87 6.72 -7.40
C HIS A 411 -8.38 8.09 -7.85
N GLY A 412 -9.17 8.76 -7.00
CA GLY A 412 -9.53 10.16 -7.20
C GLY A 412 -8.31 11.09 -7.22
N LEU A 413 -8.49 12.29 -7.72
CA LEU A 413 -7.41 13.28 -7.71
C LEU A 413 -7.06 13.69 -6.28
N PRO A 414 -5.77 13.88 -5.96
CA PRO A 414 -5.34 14.45 -4.69
C PRO A 414 -6.03 15.79 -4.40
N HIS A 415 -6.45 15.99 -3.11
CA HIS A 415 -7.26 17.14 -2.71
C HIS A 415 -6.89 17.73 -1.33
N VAL A 416 -5.61 17.58 -0.94
CA VAL A 416 -5.14 17.97 0.40
C VAL A 416 -5.10 19.49 0.59
N ASP A 417 -4.80 20.26 -0.46
CA ASP A 417 -4.61 21.70 -0.42
C ASP A 417 -5.11 22.42 -1.70
N SER A 418 -5.06 23.74 -1.70
CA SER A 418 -5.49 24.57 -2.81
C SER A 418 -4.62 24.41 -4.08
N ALA A 419 -3.42 23.88 -3.98
CA ALA A 419 -2.54 23.59 -5.10
C ALA A 419 -2.79 22.21 -5.71
N SER A 420 -3.61 21.39 -5.07
CA SER A 420 -3.87 20.02 -5.48
C SER A 420 -4.61 19.91 -6.83
N PRO A 421 -4.45 18.80 -7.55
CA PRO A 421 -5.10 18.61 -8.86
C PRO A 421 -6.63 18.69 -8.85
N ALA A 422 -7.29 18.23 -7.76
CA ALA A 422 -8.74 18.30 -7.64
C ALA A 422 -9.24 19.77 -7.64
N PHE A 423 -8.57 20.63 -6.86
CA PHE A 423 -8.87 22.07 -6.82
C PHE A 423 -8.64 22.72 -8.19
N LYS A 424 -7.50 22.44 -8.84
CA LYS A 424 -7.21 22.95 -10.17
C LYS A 424 -8.25 22.55 -11.20
N LEU A 425 -8.72 21.29 -11.14
CA LEU A 425 -9.75 20.80 -12.04
C LEU A 425 -11.08 21.54 -11.83
N PHE A 426 -11.55 21.63 -10.60
CA PHE A 426 -12.78 22.36 -10.28
C PHE A 426 -12.69 23.82 -10.75
N MET A 427 -11.60 24.50 -10.45
CA MET A 427 -11.35 25.88 -10.85
C MET A 427 -11.35 26.06 -12.36
N ASP A 428 -10.63 25.20 -13.11
CA ASP A 428 -10.61 25.25 -14.59
C ASP A 428 -12.03 25.11 -15.17
N ARG A 429 -12.81 24.18 -14.64
CA ARG A 429 -14.19 23.94 -15.11
C ARG A 429 -15.15 25.05 -14.71
N ALA A 430 -15.06 25.55 -13.48
CA ALA A 430 -15.87 26.67 -13.00
C ALA A 430 -15.59 27.96 -13.81
N ARG A 431 -14.32 28.28 -14.08
CA ARG A 431 -13.91 29.45 -14.89
C ARG A 431 -14.34 29.38 -16.34
N ARG A 432 -14.42 28.21 -16.93
CA ARG A 432 -14.98 28.07 -18.31
C ARG A 432 -16.44 28.48 -18.38
N LEU A 433 -17.17 28.32 -17.29
CA LEU A 433 -18.59 28.64 -17.20
C LEU A 433 -18.86 30.05 -16.65
N LYS A 434 -17.96 30.51 -15.78
CA LYS A 434 -17.97 31.85 -15.16
C LYS A 434 -16.53 32.36 -15.12
N PRO A 435 -16.09 33.14 -16.12
CA PRO A 435 -14.69 33.59 -16.28
C PRO A 435 -14.13 34.28 -15.01
N ASP A 436 -14.95 35.05 -14.30
CA ASP A 436 -14.59 35.80 -13.10
C ASP A 436 -14.66 34.96 -11.82
N PHE A 437 -14.80 33.63 -11.92
CA PHE A 437 -14.88 32.78 -10.75
C PHE A 437 -13.54 32.75 -10.00
N ASN A 438 -13.58 33.22 -8.74
CA ASN A 438 -12.44 33.24 -7.85
C ASN A 438 -12.88 32.73 -6.46
N LEU A 439 -11.95 32.07 -5.75
CA LEU A 439 -12.15 31.58 -4.40
C LEU A 439 -11.66 32.61 -3.38
N ASN A 440 -12.45 32.88 -2.37
CA ASN A 440 -12.00 33.53 -1.13
C ASN A 440 -11.52 32.46 -0.11
N ALA A 441 -11.06 32.89 1.06
CA ALA A 441 -10.56 31.96 2.09
C ALA A 441 -11.66 31.00 2.62
N ALA A 442 -12.91 31.47 2.74
CA ALA A 442 -14.02 30.63 3.15
C ALA A 442 -14.40 29.59 2.09
N ASP A 443 -14.37 30.00 0.81
CA ASP A 443 -14.64 29.11 -0.31
C ASP A 443 -13.57 28.02 -0.45
N SER A 444 -12.33 28.28 -0.04
CA SER A 444 -11.25 27.27 -0.08
C SER A 444 -11.53 26.10 0.87
N SER A 445 -12.03 26.36 2.08
CA SER A 445 -12.41 25.27 3.01
C SER A 445 -13.65 24.52 2.53
N ALA A 446 -14.62 25.22 1.95
CA ALA A 446 -15.80 24.62 1.35
C ALA A 446 -15.44 23.73 0.15
N LEU A 447 -14.48 24.18 -0.70
CA LEU A 447 -13.98 23.37 -1.82
C LEU A 447 -13.21 22.14 -1.33
N ALA A 448 -12.42 22.26 -0.25
CA ALA A 448 -11.78 21.08 0.36
C ALA A 448 -12.83 20.05 0.80
N ARG A 449 -13.90 20.52 1.48
CA ARG A 449 -15.01 19.66 1.86
C ARG A 449 -15.72 19.03 0.66
N LEU A 450 -15.97 19.81 -0.40
CA LEU A 450 -16.56 19.30 -1.65
C LEU A 450 -15.66 18.22 -2.27
N CYS A 451 -14.36 18.45 -2.37
CA CYS A 451 -13.42 17.48 -2.92
C CYS A 451 -13.37 16.18 -2.10
N GLU A 452 -13.45 16.29 -0.77
CA GLU A 452 -13.55 15.15 0.14
C GLU A 452 -14.85 14.37 -0.11
N LEU A 453 -15.99 15.04 -0.20
CA LEU A 453 -17.31 14.43 -0.46
C LEU A 453 -17.35 13.64 -1.76
N VAL A 454 -16.70 14.16 -2.80
CA VAL A 454 -16.61 13.47 -4.10
C VAL A 454 -15.34 12.62 -4.23
N ASN A 455 -14.53 12.48 -3.16
CA ASN A 455 -13.28 11.73 -3.11
C ASN A 455 -12.35 12.04 -4.31
N GLY A 456 -12.26 13.30 -4.69
CA GLY A 456 -11.46 13.75 -5.83
C GLY A 456 -11.89 13.18 -7.19
N SER A 457 -13.10 12.64 -7.34
CA SER A 457 -13.59 12.10 -8.62
C SER A 457 -13.64 13.19 -9.69
N PRO A 458 -12.88 13.08 -10.79
CA PRO A 458 -12.87 14.10 -11.84
C PRO A 458 -14.24 14.38 -12.43
N LEU A 459 -15.04 13.34 -12.68
CA LEU A 459 -16.38 13.51 -13.23
C LEU A 459 -17.29 14.25 -12.25
N ALA A 460 -17.28 13.87 -10.98
CA ALA A 460 -18.09 14.52 -9.96
C ALA A 460 -17.67 15.99 -9.75
N LEU A 461 -16.37 16.29 -9.82
CA LEU A 461 -15.86 17.66 -9.76
C LEU A 461 -16.30 18.49 -10.98
N GLU A 462 -16.28 17.92 -12.18
CA GLU A 462 -16.76 18.58 -13.40
C GLU A 462 -18.28 18.86 -13.34
N LEU A 463 -19.06 17.88 -12.82
CA LEU A 463 -20.50 18.04 -12.63
C LEU A 463 -20.83 19.07 -11.55
N ALA A 464 -20.09 19.08 -10.44
CA ALA A 464 -20.23 20.06 -9.37
C ALA A 464 -19.88 21.47 -9.82
N ALA A 465 -18.78 21.61 -10.60
CA ALA A 465 -18.36 22.91 -11.13
C ALA A 465 -19.40 23.56 -12.05
N ALA A 466 -20.28 22.78 -12.68
CA ALA A 466 -21.36 23.29 -13.50
C ALA A 466 -22.37 24.16 -12.72
N TRP A 467 -22.49 23.92 -11.42
CA TRP A 467 -23.39 24.68 -10.52
C TRP A 467 -22.77 25.98 -10.02
N ALA A 468 -21.46 26.21 -10.21
CA ALA A 468 -20.78 27.45 -9.80
C ALA A 468 -21.31 28.71 -10.49
N ARG A 469 -22.19 28.60 -11.48
CA ARG A 469 -22.91 29.72 -12.09
C ARG A 469 -23.95 30.33 -11.16
N GLY A 470 -24.61 29.53 -10.33
CA GLY A 470 -25.77 29.96 -9.55
C GLY A 470 -25.64 29.71 -8.05
N LEU A 471 -24.71 28.89 -7.63
CA LEU A 471 -24.50 28.50 -6.24
C LEU A 471 -23.06 28.80 -5.77
N THR A 472 -22.90 29.09 -4.49
CA THR A 472 -21.60 29.16 -3.84
C THR A 472 -21.01 27.74 -3.65
N VAL A 473 -19.71 27.64 -3.48
CA VAL A 473 -19.06 26.32 -3.24
C VAL A 473 -19.60 25.65 -1.99
N ALA A 474 -19.90 26.40 -0.95
CA ALA A 474 -20.48 25.88 0.29
C ALA A 474 -21.89 25.31 0.07
N GLU A 475 -22.74 26.00 -0.70
CA GLU A 475 -24.07 25.49 -1.05
C GLU A 475 -23.98 24.22 -1.92
N ILE A 476 -23.07 24.19 -2.90
CA ILE A 476 -22.83 23.00 -3.72
C ILE A 476 -22.42 21.82 -2.84
N ALA A 477 -21.47 22.00 -1.91
CA ALA A 477 -21.03 20.96 -1.00
C ALA A 477 -22.19 20.46 -0.13
N GLN A 478 -22.99 21.36 0.42
CA GLN A 478 -24.16 21.02 1.25
C GLN A 478 -25.23 20.23 0.46
N GLU A 479 -25.47 20.62 -0.78
CA GLU A 479 -26.44 19.90 -1.62
C GLU A 479 -25.93 18.52 -2.04
N ILE A 480 -24.60 18.35 -2.32
CA ILE A 480 -24.02 17.04 -2.59
C ILE A 480 -24.12 16.11 -1.36
N GLU A 481 -23.97 16.65 -0.15
CA GLU A 481 -24.18 15.86 1.09
C GLU A 481 -25.63 15.34 1.19
N ARG A 482 -26.59 16.14 0.76
CA ARG A 482 -28.03 15.81 0.82
C ARG A 482 -28.47 14.87 -0.28
N ASN A 483 -28.03 15.10 -1.51
CA ASN A 483 -28.54 14.41 -2.68
C ASN A 483 -27.50 14.29 -3.80
N LEU A 484 -27.20 13.04 -4.16
CA LEU A 484 -26.35 12.69 -5.30
C LEU A 484 -26.85 13.28 -6.63
N ASP A 485 -28.16 13.50 -6.79
CA ASP A 485 -28.78 13.90 -8.06
C ASP A 485 -28.41 15.31 -8.51
N ILE A 486 -27.85 16.15 -7.61
CA ILE A 486 -27.30 17.44 -8.02
C ILE A 486 -26.12 17.26 -8.99
N LEU A 487 -25.39 16.13 -8.90
CA LEU A 487 -24.28 15.81 -9.80
C LEU A 487 -24.79 15.35 -11.17
N THR A 488 -25.45 16.26 -11.89
CA THR A 488 -26.01 16.06 -13.22
C THR A 488 -25.80 17.29 -14.09
N VAL A 489 -25.73 17.07 -15.41
CA VAL A 489 -25.64 18.15 -16.41
C VAL A 489 -26.59 17.88 -17.58
N SER A 490 -27.07 18.94 -18.23
CA SER A 490 -27.96 18.90 -19.39
C SER A 490 -27.23 18.87 -20.74
N GLN A 491 -25.90 18.79 -20.75
CA GLN A 491 -25.08 18.78 -21.99
C GLN A 491 -25.35 17.52 -22.80
N GLN A 492 -25.78 17.71 -24.05
CA GLN A 492 -26.18 16.61 -24.96
C GLN A 492 -25.00 15.92 -25.67
N ASP A 493 -23.84 16.58 -25.75
CA ASP A 493 -22.59 16.10 -26.35
C ASP A 493 -21.86 15.07 -25.51
N LEU A 494 -22.22 14.93 -24.22
CA LEU A 494 -21.67 13.91 -23.33
C LEU A 494 -22.43 12.58 -23.48
N PRO A 495 -21.71 11.42 -23.40
CA PRO A 495 -22.34 10.13 -23.32
C PRO A 495 -23.37 10.08 -22.16
N PRO A 496 -24.55 9.43 -22.31
CA PRO A 496 -25.58 9.41 -21.28
C PRO A 496 -25.06 9.02 -19.88
N ARG A 497 -24.13 8.06 -19.80
CA ARG A 497 -23.50 7.61 -18.54
C ARG A 497 -22.58 8.64 -17.89
N HIS A 498 -22.14 9.67 -18.61
CA HIS A 498 -21.28 10.73 -18.04
C HIS A 498 -22.10 12.00 -17.73
N ARG A 499 -23.41 11.99 -17.93
CA ARG A 499 -24.28 13.15 -17.66
C ARG A 499 -24.70 13.24 -16.19
N SER A 500 -24.56 12.14 -15.41
CA SER A 500 -24.80 12.18 -13.97
C SER A 500 -24.03 11.08 -13.26
N MET A 501 -23.72 11.32 -11.98
CA MET A 501 -23.12 10.26 -11.13
C MET A 501 -24.10 9.11 -10.89
N ARG A 502 -25.40 9.37 -10.86
CA ARG A 502 -26.42 8.32 -10.77
C ARG A 502 -26.32 7.34 -11.94
N ALA A 503 -26.19 7.84 -13.18
CA ALA A 503 -26.06 6.97 -14.36
C ALA A 503 -24.79 6.11 -14.33
N VAL A 504 -23.69 6.64 -13.79
CA VAL A 504 -22.46 5.86 -13.56
C VAL A 504 -22.73 4.70 -12.59
N PHE A 505 -23.40 4.96 -11.47
CA PHE A 505 -23.69 3.92 -10.47
C PHE A 505 -24.81 2.97 -10.89
N ASP A 506 -25.79 3.40 -11.69
CA ASP A 506 -26.79 2.51 -12.29
C ASP A 506 -26.15 1.50 -13.24
N HIS A 507 -25.11 1.92 -13.97
CA HIS A 507 -24.32 0.98 -14.77
C HIS A 507 -23.60 -0.04 -13.86
N PHE A 508 -22.91 0.41 -12.80
CA PHE A 508 -22.30 -0.52 -11.82
C PHE A 508 -23.35 -1.48 -11.23
N TRP A 509 -24.51 -0.98 -10.84
CA TRP A 509 -25.61 -1.78 -10.31
C TRP A 509 -26.06 -2.87 -11.28
N SER A 510 -26.10 -2.56 -12.58
CA SER A 510 -26.49 -3.54 -13.63
C SER A 510 -25.50 -4.71 -13.73
N LEU A 511 -24.23 -4.51 -13.37
CA LEU A 511 -23.18 -5.53 -13.37
C LEU A 511 -23.17 -6.44 -12.14
N LEU A 512 -23.96 -6.09 -11.11
CA LEU A 512 -24.06 -6.90 -9.90
C LEU A 512 -25.05 -8.06 -10.08
N ALA A 513 -24.66 -9.25 -9.62
CA ALA A 513 -25.56 -10.39 -9.48
C ALA A 513 -26.66 -10.09 -8.44
N PRO A 514 -27.83 -10.79 -8.48
CA PRO A 514 -28.92 -10.55 -7.55
C PRO A 514 -28.48 -10.60 -6.06
N GLU A 515 -27.66 -11.56 -5.68
CA GLU A 515 -27.13 -11.71 -4.32
C GLU A 515 -26.19 -10.55 -3.94
N GLU A 516 -25.35 -10.11 -4.88
CA GLU A 516 -24.47 -8.97 -4.70
C GLU A 516 -25.27 -7.67 -4.52
N ARG A 517 -26.39 -7.50 -5.22
CA ARG A 517 -27.27 -6.33 -5.07
C ARG A 517 -27.81 -6.21 -3.65
N ILE A 518 -28.27 -7.33 -3.06
CA ILE A 518 -28.78 -7.38 -1.69
C ILE A 518 -27.67 -6.97 -0.69
N VAL A 519 -26.48 -7.53 -0.83
CA VAL A 519 -25.34 -7.20 0.05
C VAL A 519 -24.91 -5.76 -0.14
N PHE A 520 -24.89 -5.27 -1.39
CA PHE A 520 -24.58 -3.87 -1.70
C PHE A 520 -25.60 -2.90 -1.09
N GLN A 521 -26.88 -3.24 -1.03
CA GLN A 521 -27.89 -2.47 -0.31
C GLN A 521 -27.63 -2.51 1.20
N LYS A 522 -27.46 -3.70 1.77
CA LYS A 522 -27.29 -3.86 3.23
C LYS A 522 -26.09 -3.12 3.76
N GLN A 523 -24.96 -3.10 3.06
CA GLN A 523 -23.76 -2.39 3.50
C GLN A 523 -23.95 -0.86 3.60
N ALA A 524 -25.04 -0.32 3.06
CA ALA A 524 -25.34 1.10 3.13
C ALA A 524 -25.54 1.62 4.56
N VAL A 525 -25.92 0.74 5.50
CA VAL A 525 -26.18 1.13 6.90
C VAL A 525 -24.92 1.56 7.67
N PHE A 526 -23.72 1.13 7.23
CA PHE A 526 -22.50 1.53 7.88
C PHE A 526 -22.22 3.03 7.70
N ARG A 527 -21.77 3.69 8.75
CA ARG A 527 -21.28 5.07 8.71
C ARG A 527 -19.76 5.07 8.90
N GLY A 528 -19.02 5.47 7.86
CA GLY A 528 -17.58 5.40 7.85
C GLY A 528 -17.05 4.02 7.47
N GLY A 529 -15.91 3.64 8.04
CA GLY A 529 -15.29 2.32 7.82
C GLY A 529 -15.91 1.23 8.68
N PHE A 530 -15.63 -0.04 8.31
CA PHE A 530 -16.09 -1.21 9.06
C PHE A 530 -15.05 -2.34 8.98
N THR A 531 -15.11 -3.26 9.92
CA THR A 531 -14.26 -4.46 9.92
C THR A 531 -14.90 -5.58 9.09
N ARG A 532 -14.13 -6.59 8.76
CA ARG A 532 -14.63 -7.80 8.09
C ARG A 532 -15.76 -8.44 8.89
N GLU A 533 -15.59 -8.56 10.20
CA GLU A 533 -16.58 -9.18 11.11
C GLU A 533 -17.89 -8.38 11.09
N ALA A 534 -17.82 -7.07 11.17
CA ALA A 534 -18.99 -6.20 11.08
C ALA A 534 -19.73 -6.39 9.74
N PHE A 535 -18.98 -6.45 8.64
CA PHE A 535 -19.59 -6.67 7.32
C PHE A 535 -20.32 -8.01 7.26
N CYS A 536 -19.68 -9.11 7.66
CA CYS A 536 -20.26 -10.44 7.59
C CYS A 536 -21.52 -10.56 8.47
N GLU A 537 -21.45 -10.08 9.72
CA GLU A 537 -22.59 -10.14 10.66
C GLU A 537 -23.79 -9.28 10.20
N VAL A 538 -23.52 -8.05 9.73
CA VAL A 538 -24.60 -7.11 9.37
C VAL A 538 -25.22 -7.45 8.03
N THR A 539 -24.42 -7.83 7.04
CA THR A 539 -24.92 -8.13 5.69
C THR A 539 -25.36 -9.58 5.52
N GLY A 540 -24.85 -10.49 6.33
CA GLY A 540 -25.02 -11.94 6.17
C GLY A 540 -24.16 -12.54 5.05
N ALA A 541 -23.18 -11.78 4.53
CA ALA A 541 -22.31 -12.20 3.46
C ALA A 541 -21.01 -12.84 4.00
N ASP A 542 -20.39 -13.66 3.18
CA ASP A 542 -19.11 -14.29 3.49
C ASP A 542 -17.90 -13.43 3.04
N LEU A 543 -16.70 -13.90 3.37
CA LEU A 543 -15.45 -13.24 2.97
C LEU A 543 -15.26 -13.21 1.44
N ALA A 544 -15.76 -14.21 0.72
CA ALA A 544 -15.63 -14.26 -0.72
C ALA A 544 -16.47 -13.15 -1.38
N MET A 545 -17.65 -12.85 -0.83
CA MET A 545 -18.48 -11.73 -1.26
C MET A 545 -17.80 -10.39 -1.00
N LEU A 546 -17.17 -10.21 0.18
CA LEU A 546 -16.42 -9.00 0.50
C LEU A 546 -15.26 -8.80 -0.48
N ALA A 547 -14.49 -9.85 -0.77
CA ALA A 547 -13.40 -9.81 -1.75
C ALA A 547 -13.91 -9.42 -3.15
N ARG A 548 -15.06 -9.93 -3.58
CA ARG A 548 -15.67 -9.52 -4.85
C ARG A 548 -16.01 -8.03 -4.94
N PHE A 549 -16.44 -7.41 -3.83
CA PHE A 549 -16.66 -5.96 -3.82
C PHE A 549 -15.37 -5.16 -3.87
N VAL A 550 -14.30 -5.65 -3.26
CA VAL A 550 -12.96 -5.05 -3.41
C VAL A 550 -12.48 -5.19 -4.86
N ASP A 551 -12.63 -6.38 -5.45
CA ASP A 551 -12.26 -6.64 -6.85
C ASP A 551 -13.04 -5.77 -7.85
N LYS A 552 -14.29 -5.43 -7.52
CA LYS A 552 -15.15 -4.53 -8.30
C LYS A 552 -14.95 -3.05 -7.95
N SER A 553 -13.89 -2.70 -7.21
CA SER A 553 -13.60 -1.33 -6.78
C SER A 553 -14.78 -0.62 -6.08
N ALA A 554 -15.67 -1.37 -5.46
CA ALA A 554 -16.80 -0.83 -4.70
C ALA A 554 -16.45 -0.58 -3.24
N MET A 555 -15.36 -1.19 -2.79
CA MET A 555 -14.79 -1.04 -1.45
C MET A 555 -13.28 -1.07 -1.52
N HIS A 556 -12.63 -0.35 -0.61
CA HIS A 556 -11.17 -0.32 -0.47
C HIS A 556 -10.78 -0.82 0.92
N PHE A 557 -9.74 -1.61 0.98
CA PHE A 557 -9.13 -2.04 2.24
C PHE A 557 -7.98 -1.08 2.54
N ASN A 558 -7.99 -0.46 3.71
CA ASN A 558 -7.03 0.54 4.12
C ASN A 558 -5.97 -0.06 5.07
N ASP A 559 -4.85 0.67 5.25
CA ASP A 559 -3.74 0.30 6.13
C ASP A 559 -4.15 0.17 7.61
N ASP A 560 -5.27 0.81 8.01
CA ASP A 560 -5.87 0.68 9.34
C ASP A 560 -6.61 -0.66 9.56
N GLY A 561 -6.58 -1.58 8.59
CA GLY A 561 -7.24 -2.88 8.65
C GLY A 561 -8.76 -2.81 8.44
N ARG A 562 -9.28 -1.70 7.92
CA ARG A 562 -10.72 -1.46 7.76
C ARG A 562 -11.11 -1.32 6.28
N TYR A 563 -12.34 -1.68 5.99
CA TYR A 563 -12.95 -1.47 4.67
C TYR A 563 -13.67 -0.13 4.65
N ARG A 564 -13.50 0.59 3.56
CA ARG A 564 -14.18 1.86 3.31
C ARG A 564 -14.76 1.87 1.91
N ARG A 565 -15.74 2.73 1.68
CA ARG A 565 -16.35 2.96 0.37
C ARG A 565 -16.39 4.45 0.07
N HIS A 566 -16.49 4.76 -1.21
CA HIS A 566 -16.69 6.13 -1.65
C HIS A 566 -18.02 6.69 -1.12
N SER A 567 -18.04 7.95 -0.66
CA SER A 567 -19.22 8.57 -0.05
C SER A 567 -20.42 8.62 -0.99
N LEU A 568 -20.21 8.95 -2.26
CA LEU A 568 -21.28 8.95 -3.27
C LEU A 568 -21.82 7.54 -3.55
N MET A 569 -20.96 6.51 -3.53
CA MET A 569 -21.36 5.12 -3.63
C MET A 569 -22.21 4.70 -2.42
N ALA A 570 -21.86 5.21 -1.22
CA ALA A 570 -22.63 4.99 -0.01
C ALA A 570 -24.02 5.62 -0.10
N GLN A 571 -24.13 6.86 -0.61
CA GLN A 571 -25.42 7.51 -0.88
C GLN A 571 -26.25 6.73 -1.88
N TYR A 572 -25.65 6.28 -2.98
CA TYR A 572 -26.35 5.46 -3.98
C TYR A 572 -26.84 4.12 -3.40
N ALA A 573 -26.01 3.43 -2.63
CA ALA A 573 -26.40 2.21 -1.93
C ALA A 573 -27.57 2.45 -0.97
N ASN A 574 -27.56 3.59 -0.25
CA ASN A 574 -28.65 3.99 0.65
C ASN A 574 -29.95 4.30 -0.11
N LEU A 575 -29.87 4.93 -1.28
CA LEU A 575 -31.04 5.09 -2.16
C LEU A 575 -31.63 3.73 -2.53
N LYS A 576 -30.79 2.78 -2.99
CA LYS A 576 -31.26 1.41 -3.34
C LYS A 576 -31.78 0.64 -2.13
N LEU A 577 -31.22 0.82 -0.94
CA LEU A 577 -31.75 0.23 0.30
C LEU A 577 -33.09 0.87 0.70
N SER A 578 -33.29 2.14 0.40
CA SER A 578 -34.53 2.87 0.72
C SER A 578 -35.72 2.43 -0.14
N ASP A 579 -35.49 1.83 -1.32
CA ASP A 579 -36.49 1.25 -2.18
C ASP A 579 -37.15 0.00 -1.56
N ASP A 580 -36.46 -0.69 -0.62
CA ASP A 580 -36.99 -1.84 0.14
C ASP A 580 -37.05 -1.51 1.65
N VAL A 581 -38.23 -1.11 2.07
CA VAL A 581 -38.51 -0.70 3.47
C VAL A 581 -38.24 -1.84 4.47
N ASN A 582 -38.57 -3.08 4.12
CA ASN A 582 -38.38 -4.22 5.01
C ASN A 582 -36.90 -4.58 5.15
N LEU A 583 -36.19 -4.65 4.02
CA LEU A 583 -34.76 -4.90 4.02
C LEU A 583 -33.99 -3.81 4.80
N ARG A 584 -34.40 -2.55 4.62
CA ARG A 584 -33.84 -1.41 5.34
C ARG A 584 -34.04 -1.53 6.85
N ALA A 585 -35.26 -1.81 7.29
CA ALA A 585 -35.59 -1.95 8.71
C ALA A 585 -34.78 -3.11 9.33
N GLN A 586 -34.80 -4.29 8.74
CA GLN A 586 -34.06 -5.45 9.21
C GLN A 586 -32.54 -5.20 9.27
N THR A 587 -31.99 -4.54 8.26
CA THR A 587 -30.55 -4.28 8.19
C THR A 587 -30.10 -3.27 9.25
N ARG A 588 -30.88 -2.20 9.46
CA ARG A 588 -30.61 -1.21 10.53
C ARG A 588 -30.69 -1.83 11.93
N GLU A 589 -31.65 -2.73 12.15
CA GLU A 589 -31.76 -3.49 13.37
C GLU A 589 -30.54 -4.39 13.61
N THR A 590 -30.13 -5.15 12.59
CA THR A 590 -28.96 -6.03 12.68
C THR A 590 -27.69 -5.25 12.96
N HIS A 591 -27.52 -4.10 12.29
CA HIS A 591 -26.41 -3.17 12.53
C HIS A 591 -26.41 -2.66 13.98
N ALA A 592 -27.55 -2.18 14.46
CA ALA A 592 -27.65 -1.66 15.83
C ALA A 592 -27.32 -2.73 16.89
N ARG A 593 -27.82 -3.94 16.71
CA ARG A 593 -27.54 -5.08 17.59
C ARG A 593 -26.07 -5.50 17.56
N TYR A 594 -25.44 -5.50 16.38
CA TYR A 594 -24.01 -5.80 16.25
C TYR A 594 -23.16 -4.79 17.04
N PHE A 595 -23.36 -3.49 16.81
CA PHE A 595 -22.57 -2.46 17.47
C PHE A 595 -22.89 -2.33 18.95
N SER A 596 -24.12 -2.62 19.38
CA SER A 596 -24.47 -2.74 20.79
C SER A 596 -23.66 -3.86 21.49
N LYS A 597 -23.54 -5.03 20.85
CA LYS A 597 -22.71 -6.14 21.38
C LYS A 597 -21.23 -5.78 21.41
N LEU A 598 -20.73 -5.11 20.35
CA LEU A 598 -19.34 -4.65 20.30
C LEU A 598 -19.03 -3.71 21.44
N VAL A 599 -19.86 -2.68 21.63
CA VAL A 599 -19.68 -1.68 22.68
C VAL A 599 -19.80 -2.32 24.07
N LYS A 600 -20.72 -3.24 24.28
CA LYS A 600 -20.85 -3.97 25.54
C LYS A 600 -19.61 -4.83 25.85
N LYS A 601 -18.94 -5.37 24.80
CA LYS A 601 -17.67 -6.11 25.00
C LYS A 601 -16.54 -5.20 25.47
N LEU A 602 -16.50 -3.95 24.98
CA LEU A 602 -15.48 -2.97 25.39
C LEU A 602 -15.67 -2.48 26.83
N GLU A 603 -16.85 -2.66 27.42
CA GLU A 603 -17.16 -2.26 28.80
C GLU A 603 -16.21 -2.90 29.82
N ALA A 604 -15.80 -4.14 29.60
CA ALA A 604 -14.89 -4.82 30.49
C ALA A 604 -13.52 -4.12 30.58
N ASP A 605 -13.01 -3.63 29.46
CA ASP A 605 -11.74 -2.88 29.41
C ASP A 605 -11.90 -1.47 29.99
N PHE A 606 -13.02 -0.80 29.73
CA PHE A 606 -13.31 0.51 30.33
C PHE A 606 -13.37 0.43 31.86
N LEU A 607 -14.10 -0.55 32.41
CA LEU A 607 -14.28 -0.72 33.84
C LEU A 607 -13.08 -1.42 34.51
N GLY A 608 -12.32 -2.20 33.75
CA GLY A 608 -11.11 -2.90 34.24
C GLY A 608 -9.89 -2.01 34.38
N GLY A 609 -9.97 -0.71 34.05
CA GLY A 609 -8.84 0.22 34.11
C GLY A 609 -7.85 0.04 32.95
N GLN A 610 -8.31 -0.48 31.83
CA GLN A 610 -7.51 -0.61 30.58
C GLN A 610 -8.14 0.16 29.41
N PRO A 611 -8.46 1.46 29.57
CA PRO A 611 -9.13 2.23 28.54
C PRO A 611 -8.31 2.35 27.25
N GLN A 612 -6.99 2.20 27.33
CA GLN A 612 -6.10 2.15 26.16
C GLN A 612 -6.42 0.99 25.19
N ASN A 613 -7.05 -0.09 25.65
CA ASN A 613 -7.50 -1.19 24.81
C ASN A 613 -8.89 -0.91 24.19
N ALA A 614 -9.78 -0.26 24.94
CA ALA A 614 -11.14 0.03 24.52
C ALA A 614 -11.27 1.25 23.61
N MET A 615 -10.48 2.30 23.84
CA MET A 615 -10.62 3.59 23.13
C MET A 615 -10.33 3.51 21.63
N PRO A 616 -9.25 2.85 21.14
CA PRO A 616 -9.01 2.78 19.72
C PRO A 616 -10.15 2.14 18.92
N PRO A 617 -10.67 0.93 19.25
CA PRO A 617 -11.81 0.36 18.56
C PRO A 617 -13.11 1.15 18.75
N PHE A 618 -13.32 1.78 19.91
CA PHE A 618 -14.48 2.64 20.14
C PHE A 618 -14.48 3.85 19.20
N LEU A 619 -13.35 4.55 19.09
CA LEU A 619 -13.21 5.73 18.21
C LEU A 619 -13.28 5.35 16.73
N ALA A 620 -12.69 4.24 16.36
CA ALA A 620 -12.72 3.75 14.97
C ALA A 620 -14.15 3.45 14.50
N ASP A 621 -15.04 3.01 15.40
CA ASP A 621 -16.44 2.71 15.10
C ASP A 621 -17.44 3.76 15.62
N LEU A 622 -16.97 4.90 16.08
CA LEU A 622 -17.82 5.92 16.73
C LEU A 622 -19.04 6.32 15.87
N ALA A 623 -18.85 6.47 14.56
CA ALA A 623 -19.95 6.80 13.64
C ALA A 623 -21.01 5.67 13.55
N ASN A 624 -20.58 4.42 13.58
CA ASN A 624 -21.48 3.26 13.61
C ASN A 624 -22.17 3.11 14.98
N ILE A 625 -21.45 3.39 16.06
CA ILE A 625 -21.98 3.39 17.43
C ILE A 625 -23.07 4.46 17.57
N ARG A 626 -22.85 5.66 17.04
CA ARG A 626 -23.88 6.72 16.98
C ARG A 626 -25.13 6.27 16.22
N ALA A 627 -24.94 5.65 15.06
CA ALA A 627 -26.05 5.13 14.27
C ALA A 627 -26.85 4.03 15.00
N ALA A 628 -26.17 3.16 15.75
CA ALA A 628 -26.79 2.15 16.58
C ALA A 628 -27.60 2.75 17.74
N TRP A 629 -27.03 3.77 18.41
CA TRP A 629 -27.71 4.53 19.45
C TRP A 629 -28.96 5.25 18.92
N GLU A 630 -28.82 5.98 17.81
CA GLU A 630 -29.94 6.65 17.14
C GLU A 630 -31.07 5.68 16.82
N TRP A 631 -30.72 4.49 16.27
CA TRP A 631 -31.69 3.47 15.97
C TRP A 631 -32.43 2.97 17.23
N ALA A 632 -31.69 2.71 18.32
CA ALA A 632 -32.28 2.25 19.58
C ALA A 632 -33.22 3.31 20.18
N VAL A 633 -32.87 4.57 20.10
CA VAL A 633 -33.69 5.70 20.54
C VAL A 633 -34.93 5.88 19.66
N GLU A 634 -34.77 5.83 18.32
CA GLU A 634 -35.86 5.98 17.34
C GLU A 634 -36.94 4.89 17.50
N HIS A 635 -36.53 3.65 17.78
CA HIS A 635 -37.42 2.50 17.90
C HIS A 635 -37.84 2.17 19.34
N GLY A 636 -37.34 2.93 20.32
CA GLY A 636 -37.59 2.64 21.75
C GLY A 636 -37.06 1.27 22.20
N ASP A 637 -35.98 0.79 21.54
CA ASP A 637 -35.37 -0.51 21.88
C ASP A 637 -34.50 -0.44 23.13
N ALA A 638 -35.17 -0.53 24.28
CA ALA A 638 -34.56 -0.44 25.60
C ALA A 638 -33.43 -1.43 25.84
N PRO A 639 -33.46 -2.69 25.38
CA PRO A 639 -32.34 -3.63 25.53
C PRO A 639 -31.05 -3.10 24.87
N THR A 640 -31.11 -2.68 23.61
CA THR A 640 -29.95 -2.11 22.88
C THR A 640 -29.47 -0.84 23.55
N PHE A 641 -30.38 0.09 23.90
CA PHE A 641 -30.04 1.32 24.61
C PHE A 641 -29.30 1.05 25.92
N ASN A 642 -29.85 0.17 26.77
CA ASN A 642 -29.24 -0.14 28.08
C ASN A 642 -27.87 -0.83 27.94
N ALA A 643 -27.71 -1.69 26.93
CA ALA A 643 -26.44 -2.38 26.68
C ALA A 643 -25.30 -1.43 26.27
N MET A 644 -25.64 -0.30 25.61
CA MET A 644 -24.65 0.68 25.14
C MET A 644 -24.30 1.77 26.16
N SER A 645 -25.22 2.01 27.12
CA SER A 645 -25.19 3.24 27.94
C SER A 645 -23.90 3.42 28.75
N ASP A 646 -23.39 2.37 29.40
CA ASP A 646 -22.19 2.48 30.27
C ASP A 646 -20.92 2.72 29.45
N SER A 647 -20.75 2.00 28.35
CA SER A 647 -19.60 2.19 27.48
C SER A 647 -19.68 3.53 26.72
N ILE A 648 -20.87 4.02 26.39
CA ILE A 648 -21.04 5.36 25.83
C ILE A 648 -20.64 6.41 26.87
N MET A 649 -21.07 6.25 28.12
CA MET A 649 -20.65 7.16 29.19
C MET A 649 -19.13 7.22 29.29
N GLN A 650 -18.46 6.09 29.41
CA GLN A 650 -17.00 6.03 29.55
C GLN A 650 -16.27 6.51 28.28
N GLY A 651 -16.66 6.03 27.10
CA GLY A 651 -16.01 6.37 25.85
C GLY A 651 -16.13 7.85 25.47
N PHE A 652 -17.31 8.44 25.66
CA PHE A 652 -17.52 9.87 25.41
C PHE A 652 -16.85 10.74 26.46
N ASP A 653 -16.81 10.30 27.74
CA ASP A 653 -16.10 11.00 28.83
C ASP A 653 -14.59 11.05 28.49
N LEU A 654 -13.98 9.94 28.18
CA LEU A 654 -12.56 9.85 27.82
C LEU A 654 -12.23 10.60 26.52
N ALA A 655 -13.17 10.66 25.57
CA ALA A 655 -13.01 11.42 24.32
C ALA A 655 -13.26 12.93 24.48
N GLY A 656 -13.74 13.39 25.61
CA GLY A 656 -14.10 14.80 25.86
C GLY A 656 -15.34 15.29 25.11
N LEU A 657 -16.19 14.36 24.60
CA LEU A 657 -17.35 14.66 23.75
C LEU A 657 -18.62 14.97 24.57
N TYR A 658 -18.50 15.74 25.66
CA TYR A 658 -19.55 15.98 26.67
C TYR A 658 -20.82 16.61 26.09
N ARG A 659 -20.69 17.63 25.26
CA ARG A 659 -21.84 18.37 24.68
C ARG A 659 -22.65 17.47 23.75
N GLU A 660 -21.98 16.67 22.93
CA GLU A 660 -22.62 15.72 22.03
C GLU A 660 -23.36 14.62 22.82
N ALA A 661 -22.67 14.04 23.80
CA ALA A 661 -23.25 12.99 24.64
C ALA A 661 -24.49 13.49 25.42
N PHE A 662 -24.47 14.75 25.91
CA PHE A 662 -25.65 15.37 26.49
C PHE A 662 -26.81 15.46 25.47
N GLN A 663 -26.53 15.92 24.24
CA GLN A 663 -27.55 16.02 23.19
C GLN A 663 -28.13 14.62 22.81
N MET A 664 -27.30 13.59 22.79
CA MET A 664 -27.75 12.20 22.57
C MET A 664 -28.66 11.71 23.70
N ALA A 665 -28.32 12.00 24.95
CA ALA A 665 -29.14 11.67 26.11
C ALA A 665 -30.49 12.44 26.12
N GLU A 666 -30.44 13.71 25.78
CA GLU A 666 -31.65 14.56 25.68
C GLU A 666 -32.60 14.07 24.58
N ALA A 667 -32.04 13.67 23.40
CA ALA A 667 -32.82 13.06 22.32
C ALA A 667 -33.51 11.75 22.77
N ALA A 668 -32.76 10.92 23.54
CA ALA A 668 -33.32 9.70 24.12
C ALA A 668 -34.47 9.99 25.11
N ILE A 669 -34.31 10.98 25.99
CA ILE A 669 -35.35 11.40 26.94
C ILE A 669 -36.61 11.81 26.17
N ARG A 670 -36.48 12.69 25.18
CA ARG A 670 -37.60 13.18 24.36
C ARG A 670 -38.33 12.04 23.64
N SER A 671 -37.59 11.08 23.07
CA SER A 671 -38.19 9.92 22.42
C SER A 671 -38.98 9.04 23.41
N MET A 672 -38.50 8.91 24.65
CA MET A 672 -39.09 8.06 25.69
C MET A 672 -40.14 8.79 26.57
N GLU A 673 -40.36 10.08 26.37
CA GLU A 673 -41.42 10.84 27.11
C GLU A 673 -42.83 10.31 26.83
N ARG A 674 -43.08 9.78 25.64
CA ARG A 674 -44.40 9.29 25.19
C ARG A 674 -44.60 7.79 25.42
N LEU A 675 -43.81 7.17 26.30
CA LEU A 675 -44.00 5.77 26.62
C LEU A 675 -45.42 5.46 27.13
N PRO A 676 -46.12 4.49 26.57
CA PRO A 676 -47.46 4.11 27.06
C PRO A 676 -47.36 3.52 28.46
N LYS A 677 -48.43 3.64 29.26
CA LYS A 677 -48.46 3.16 30.65
C LYS A 677 -48.16 1.68 30.79
N ASN A 678 -48.42 0.86 29.74
CA ASN A 678 -48.14 -0.56 29.66
C ASN A 678 -46.82 -0.90 29.01
N ALA A 679 -45.91 0.09 28.84
CA ALA A 679 -44.55 -0.17 28.34
C ALA A 679 -43.80 -1.15 29.28
N LYS A 680 -42.84 -1.88 28.70
CA LYS A 680 -42.02 -2.82 29.45
C LYS A 680 -41.17 -2.11 30.51
N LYS A 681 -40.88 -2.80 31.62
CA LYS A 681 -40.05 -2.31 32.72
C LYS A 681 -38.73 -1.71 32.21
N GLU A 682 -38.11 -2.40 31.25
CA GLU A 682 -36.82 -2.01 30.66
C GLU A 682 -36.86 -0.64 29.99
N SER A 683 -38.02 -0.24 29.41
CA SER A 683 -38.20 1.06 28.77
C SER A 683 -38.23 2.19 29.77
N PHE A 684 -38.88 1.97 30.94
CA PHE A 684 -38.87 2.96 32.02
C PHE A 684 -37.48 3.11 32.65
N ILE A 685 -36.75 2.01 32.78
CA ILE A 685 -35.39 2.03 33.27
C ILE A 685 -34.48 2.79 32.25
N ALA A 686 -34.63 2.51 30.95
CA ALA A 686 -33.88 3.20 29.90
C ALA A 686 -34.12 4.73 29.96
N ARG A 687 -35.36 5.15 30.15
CA ARG A 687 -35.69 6.57 30.31
C ARG A 687 -35.01 7.21 31.54
N GLY A 688 -35.10 6.53 32.70
CA GLY A 688 -34.41 6.99 33.92
C GLY A 688 -32.90 7.07 33.71
N ARG A 689 -32.32 6.05 33.02
CA ARG A 689 -30.89 6.00 32.70
C ARG A 689 -30.50 7.14 31.78
N ALA A 690 -31.29 7.47 30.76
CA ALA A 690 -31.03 8.60 29.85
C ALA A 690 -30.98 9.93 30.64
N MET A 691 -31.88 10.12 31.64
CA MET A 691 -31.86 11.27 32.51
C MET A 691 -30.59 11.34 33.38
N GLY A 692 -30.13 10.19 33.90
CA GLY A 692 -28.87 10.09 34.64
C GLY A 692 -27.66 10.44 33.79
N LEU A 693 -27.61 9.94 32.52
CA LEU A 693 -26.57 10.31 31.56
C LEU A 693 -26.55 11.82 31.26
N ALA A 694 -27.73 12.45 31.11
CA ALA A 694 -27.82 13.89 30.90
C ALA A 694 -27.23 14.65 32.08
N GLY A 695 -27.56 14.24 33.34
CA GLY A 695 -26.96 14.80 34.53
C GLY A 695 -25.43 14.61 34.59
N ALA A 696 -24.95 13.45 34.25
CA ALA A 696 -23.53 13.14 34.22
C ALA A 696 -22.73 14.05 33.27
N PHE A 697 -23.22 14.24 32.04
CA PHE A 697 -22.52 15.05 31.03
C PHE A 697 -22.65 16.57 31.33
N LEU A 698 -23.75 17.05 31.92
CA LEU A 698 -23.86 18.42 32.39
C LEU A 698 -22.88 18.71 33.54
N PHE A 699 -22.71 17.77 34.46
CA PHE A 699 -21.66 17.86 35.46
C PHE A 699 -20.26 18.03 34.82
N ARG A 700 -19.93 17.24 33.82
CA ARG A 700 -18.66 17.37 33.07
C ARG A 700 -18.52 18.73 32.36
N LEU A 701 -19.63 19.35 31.98
CA LEU A 701 -19.65 20.68 31.36
C LEU A 701 -19.56 21.81 32.40
N GLY A 702 -19.56 21.49 33.71
CA GLY A 702 -19.56 22.48 34.80
C GLY A 702 -20.91 23.08 35.08
N GLU A 703 -22.00 22.54 34.49
CA GLU A 703 -23.38 23.00 34.69
C GLU A 703 -24.01 22.26 35.89
N TYR A 704 -23.55 22.56 37.12
CA TYR A 704 -23.82 21.73 38.31
C TYR A 704 -25.29 21.71 38.73
N GLN A 705 -26.02 22.86 38.75
CA GLN A 705 -27.42 22.87 39.14
C GLN A 705 -28.29 22.11 38.11
N PRO A 706 -28.18 22.35 36.80
CA PRO A 706 -28.91 21.56 35.81
C PRO A 706 -28.55 20.05 35.86
N ALA A 707 -27.29 19.72 36.15
CA ALA A 707 -26.85 18.33 36.34
C ALA A 707 -27.59 17.66 37.48
N PHE A 708 -27.66 18.35 38.64
CA PHE A 708 -28.36 17.85 39.82
C PHE A 708 -29.86 17.68 39.55
N ASP A 709 -30.52 18.64 38.90
CA ASP A 709 -31.95 18.58 38.56
C ASP A 709 -32.28 17.35 37.68
N TRP A 710 -31.41 17.02 36.70
CA TRP A 710 -31.57 15.83 35.88
C TRP A 710 -31.32 14.54 36.66
N CYS A 711 -30.34 14.53 37.58
CA CYS A 711 -30.11 13.41 38.46
C CYS A 711 -31.32 13.14 39.39
N GLU A 712 -31.93 14.16 39.99
CA GLU A 712 -33.12 14.00 40.82
C GLU A 712 -34.33 13.45 40.05
N LYS A 713 -34.55 13.92 38.80
CA LYS A 713 -35.55 13.33 37.91
C LYS A 713 -35.29 11.86 37.60
N SER A 714 -34.03 11.51 37.39
CA SER A 714 -33.60 10.14 37.16
C SER A 714 -33.84 9.27 38.40
N LEU A 715 -33.40 9.71 39.57
CA LEU A 715 -33.56 8.98 40.82
C LEU A 715 -35.04 8.73 41.12
N THR A 716 -35.89 9.75 40.94
CA THR A 716 -37.36 9.63 41.11
C THR A 716 -37.93 8.60 40.14
N ALA A 717 -37.49 8.61 38.88
CA ALA A 717 -37.99 7.67 37.86
C ALA A 717 -37.53 6.23 38.13
N LEU A 718 -36.37 6.03 38.72
CA LEU A 718 -35.77 4.72 38.98
C LEU A 718 -36.08 4.16 40.37
N GLU A 719 -36.58 4.94 41.32
CA GLU A 719 -36.78 4.57 42.72
C GLU A 719 -37.51 3.23 42.90
N LYS A 720 -38.57 3.01 42.13
CA LYS A 720 -39.37 1.77 42.21
C LYS A 720 -38.70 0.54 41.61
N TYR A 721 -37.56 0.71 40.93
CA TYR A 721 -36.81 -0.37 40.30
C TYR A 721 -35.55 -0.79 41.03
N ARG A 722 -35.36 -0.23 42.26
CA ARG A 722 -34.20 -0.55 43.12
C ARG A 722 -34.26 -2.00 43.64
N PRO A 723 -33.09 -2.62 43.87
CA PRO A 723 -31.75 -2.12 43.50
C PRO A 723 -31.49 -2.22 42.01
N HIS A 724 -30.87 -1.19 41.42
CA HIS A 724 -30.56 -1.18 40.02
C HIS A 724 -29.30 -0.32 39.70
N ILE A 725 -28.43 -0.79 38.84
CA ILE A 725 -27.14 -0.15 38.53
C ILE A 725 -27.30 1.30 38.02
N ALA A 726 -28.32 1.56 37.21
CA ALA A 726 -28.57 2.93 36.72
C ALA A 726 -28.93 3.92 37.84
N TYR A 727 -29.61 3.44 38.91
CA TYR A 727 -29.89 4.22 40.06
C TYR A 727 -28.61 4.58 40.84
N ALA A 728 -27.73 3.58 41.02
CA ALA A 728 -26.44 3.77 41.68
C ALA A 728 -25.53 4.74 40.90
N HIS A 729 -25.46 4.60 39.56
CA HIS A 729 -24.72 5.54 38.70
C HIS A 729 -25.25 6.97 38.86
N THR A 730 -26.56 7.14 38.87
CA THR A 730 -27.16 8.47 39.04
C THR A 730 -26.83 9.09 40.40
N LEU A 731 -26.78 8.31 41.49
CA LEU A 731 -26.37 8.77 42.81
C LEU A 731 -24.92 9.29 42.81
N ILE A 732 -24.01 8.68 42.07
CA ILE A 732 -22.63 9.18 41.95
C ILE A 732 -22.63 10.58 41.33
N TYR A 733 -23.36 10.80 40.25
CA TYR A 733 -23.39 12.10 39.58
C TYR A 733 -24.22 13.14 40.31
N ALA A 734 -25.27 12.73 41.06
CA ALA A 734 -25.97 13.64 41.98
C ALA A 734 -25.03 14.17 43.09
N GLY A 735 -24.26 13.26 43.71
CA GLY A 735 -23.21 13.63 44.67
C GLY A 735 -22.15 14.53 44.07
N ALA A 736 -21.68 14.22 42.85
CA ALA A 736 -20.68 15.00 42.12
C ALA A 736 -21.21 16.42 41.78
N ALA A 737 -22.47 16.54 41.38
CA ALA A 737 -23.10 17.85 41.14
C ALA A 737 -23.20 18.65 42.44
N GLN A 738 -23.57 18.02 43.55
CA GLN A 738 -23.60 18.67 44.88
C GLN A 738 -22.21 19.08 45.36
N PHE A 739 -21.17 18.31 45.04
CA PHE A 739 -19.78 18.68 45.26
C PHE A 739 -19.43 19.99 44.53
N GLY A 740 -19.82 20.10 43.25
CA GLY A 740 -19.66 21.33 42.48
C GLY A 740 -20.45 22.53 43.02
N LEU A 741 -21.59 22.27 43.72
CA LEU A 741 -22.40 23.26 44.38
C LEU A 741 -21.92 23.62 45.82
N GLY A 742 -20.98 22.83 46.38
CA GLY A 742 -20.38 23.07 47.69
C GLY A 742 -21.13 22.47 48.90
N ASP A 743 -22.19 21.65 48.68
CA ASP A 743 -22.93 20.96 49.74
C ASP A 743 -22.32 19.61 50.11
N MET A 744 -21.28 19.63 50.92
CA MET A 744 -20.54 18.43 51.34
C MET A 744 -21.38 17.43 52.14
N GLN A 745 -22.42 17.89 52.86
CA GLN A 745 -23.29 16.99 53.59
C GLN A 745 -24.13 16.12 52.66
N SER A 746 -24.71 16.72 51.64
CA SER A 746 -25.43 16.01 50.57
C SER A 746 -24.52 15.08 49.77
N VAL A 747 -23.29 15.50 49.46
CA VAL A 747 -22.28 14.65 48.78
C VAL A 747 -22.09 13.32 49.51
N ILE A 748 -21.80 13.38 50.80
CA ILE A 748 -21.58 12.19 51.64
C ILE A 748 -22.83 11.29 51.63
N ALA A 749 -24.03 11.91 51.75
CA ALA A 749 -25.27 11.14 51.75
C ALA A 749 -25.53 10.40 50.44
N TYR A 750 -25.35 11.08 49.30
CA TYR A 750 -25.50 10.46 47.97
C TYR A 750 -24.49 9.37 47.73
N TRP A 751 -23.20 9.58 47.99
CA TRP A 751 -22.19 8.61 47.74
C TRP A 751 -22.22 7.40 48.68
N LYS A 752 -22.63 7.56 49.96
CA LYS A 752 -22.92 6.43 50.82
C LYS A 752 -24.05 5.56 50.27
N LYS A 753 -25.18 6.20 49.91
CA LYS A 753 -26.29 5.50 49.26
C LYS A 753 -25.86 4.82 47.94
N ALA A 754 -24.98 5.45 47.14
CA ALA A 754 -24.42 4.85 45.95
C ALA A 754 -23.61 3.58 46.27
N ALA A 755 -22.73 3.62 47.27
CA ALA A 755 -21.93 2.45 47.67
C ALA A 755 -22.83 1.26 48.10
N ASP A 756 -23.88 1.53 48.85
CA ASP A 756 -24.84 0.50 49.25
C ASP A 756 -25.63 -0.07 48.08
N GLU A 757 -26.05 0.76 47.13
CA GLU A 757 -26.76 0.31 45.93
C GLU A 757 -25.87 -0.51 45.04
N TYR A 758 -24.60 -0.09 44.81
CA TYR A 758 -23.64 -0.87 44.05
C TYR A 758 -23.37 -2.24 44.65
N ARG A 759 -23.26 -2.30 45.98
CA ARG A 759 -23.12 -3.57 46.70
C ARG A 759 -24.36 -4.48 46.51
N ALA A 760 -25.55 -3.90 46.53
CA ALA A 760 -26.81 -4.60 46.35
C ALA A 760 -27.00 -5.17 44.93
N VAL A 761 -26.32 -4.59 43.91
CA VAL A 761 -26.31 -5.10 42.51
C VAL A 761 -25.03 -5.81 42.14
N ASP A 762 -24.19 -6.16 43.12
CA ASP A 762 -22.90 -6.86 42.96
C ASP A 762 -21.94 -6.16 41.95
N SER A 763 -21.94 -4.82 41.96
CA SER A 763 -21.05 -4.04 41.14
C SER A 763 -19.80 -3.60 41.90
N ALA A 764 -18.76 -4.44 41.85
CA ALA A 764 -17.49 -4.13 42.53
C ALA A 764 -16.85 -2.85 42.04
N TRP A 765 -16.93 -2.56 40.73
CA TRP A 765 -16.41 -1.31 40.14
C TRP A 765 -17.12 -0.08 40.70
N GLY A 766 -18.43 -0.13 40.75
CA GLY A 766 -19.21 1.00 41.26
C GLY A 766 -19.01 1.22 42.76
N GLU A 767 -18.97 0.14 43.57
CA GLU A 767 -18.68 0.20 44.99
C GLU A 767 -17.28 0.78 45.25
N MET A 768 -16.28 0.36 44.46
CA MET A 768 -14.93 0.92 44.52
C MET A 768 -14.89 2.41 44.24
N THR A 769 -15.54 2.85 43.15
CA THR A 769 -15.60 4.25 42.78
C THR A 769 -16.30 5.11 43.87
N ALA A 770 -17.43 4.66 44.40
CA ALA A 770 -18.16 5.37 45.45
C ALA A 770 -17.33 5.49 46.73
N ASN A 771 -16.62 4.41 47.13
CA ASN A 771 -15.76 4.46 48.32
C ASN A 771 -14.51 5.33 48.10
N SER A 772 -13.94 5.37 46.92
CA SER A 772 -12.83 6.26 46.57
C SER A 772 -13.21 7.72 46.69
N ASN A 773 -14.38 8.10 46.12
CA ASN A 773 -14.92 9.47 46.25
C ASN A 773 -15.24 9.83 47.67
N LEU A 774 -15.85 8.91 48.45
CA LEU A 774 -16.13 9.12 49.88
C LEU A 774 -14.84 9.32 50.68
N ALA A 775 -13.80 8.52 50.40
CA ALA A 775 -12.52 8.67 51.08
C ALA A 775 -11.96 10.08 50.92
N GLU A 776 -11.97 10.59 49.68
CA GLU A 776 -11.47 11.91 49.36
C GLU A 776 -12.22 13.01 50.14
N VAL A 777 -13.56 12.98 50.13
CA VAL A 777 -14.37 14.01 50.86
C VAL A 777 -14.22 13.86 52.36
N PHE A 778 -14.20 12.65 52.93
CA PHE A 778 -14.01 12.46 54.36
C PHE A 778 -12.64 12.99 54.81
N LEU A 779 -11.58 12.72 54.06
CA LEU A 779 -10.24 13.20 54.37
C LEU A 779 -10.15 14.74 54.23
N ALA A 780 -10.81 15.32 53.23
CA ALA A 780 -10.86 16.77 53.06
C ALA A 780 -11.66 17.50 54.15
N THR A 781 -12.67 16.82 54.74
CA THR A 781 -13.49 17.35 55.85
C THR A 781 -12.96 16.95 57.23
N GLY A 782 -11.80 16.35 57.33
CA GLY A 782 -11.15 15.97 58.60
C GLY A 782 -11.72 14.74 59.30
N GLN A 783 -12.59 13.95 58.63
CA GLN A 783 -13.19 12.73 59.14
C GLN A 783 -12.27 11.55 58.82
N LEU A 784 -11.12 11.51 59.47
CA LEU A 784 -10.02 10.55 59.20
C LEU A 784 -10.43 9.06 59.30
N PRO A 785 -11.14 8.60 60.34
CA PRO A 785 -11.49 7.17 60.48
C PRO A 785 -12.39 6.70 59.33
N GLU A 786 -13.40 7.49 58.98
CA GLU A 786 -14.35 7.18 57.92
C GLU A 786 -13.64 7.18 56.56
N GLY A 787 -12.78 8.21 56.31
CA GLY A 787 -11.99 8.32 55.10
C GLY A 787 -11.04 7.16 54.89
N THR A 788 -10.35 6.74 55.99
CA THR A 788 -9.46 5.56 55.96
C THR A 788 -10.22 4.27 55.61
N THR A 789 -11.37 4.03 56.29
CA THR A 789 -12.20 2.86 56.06
C THR A 789 -12.67 2.76 54.60
N CYS A 790 -13.12 3.89 54.01
CA CYS A 790 -13.54 3.98 52.63
C CYS A 790 -12.36 3.72 51.65
N ALA A 791 -11.20 4.32 51.92
CA ALA A 791 -10.00 4.13 51.09
C ALA A 791 -9.50 2.67 51.14
N GLU A 792 -9.50 2.02 52.31
CA GLU A 792 -9.17 0.59 52.47
C GLU A 792 -10.13 -0.31 51.69
N ARG A 793 -11.45 -0.01 51.78
CA ARG A 793 -12.45 -0.74 50.99
C ARG A 793 -12.23 -0.59 49.48
N ALA A 794 -11.98 0.65 49.02
CA ALA A 794 -11.67 0.91 47.61
C ALA A 794 -10.40 0.17 47.16
N LEU A 795 -9.33 0.20 47.94
CA LEU A 795 -8.08 -0.48 47.64
C LEU A 795 -8.26 -2.00 47.58
N SER A 796 -9.03 -2.60 48.51
CA SER A 796 -9.32 -4.02 48.47
C SER A 796 -10.07 -4.44 47.21
N LEU A 797 -11.07 -3.66 46.78
CA LEU A 797 -11.82 -3.91 45.55
C LEU A 797 -10.94 -3.72 44.32
N ALA A 798 -10.14 -2.66 44.28
CA ALA A 798 -9.21 -2.36 43.20
C ALA A 798 -8.18 -3.45 42.97
N ARG A 799 -7.62 -4.03 44.05
CA ARG A 799 -6.67 -5.15 43.99
C ARG A 799 -7.33 -6.42 43.45
N ASN A 800 -8.58 -6.73 43.92
CA ASN A 800 -9.33 -7.89 43.42
C ASN A 800 -9.62 -7.78 41.91
N MET A 801 -9.88 -6.56 41.42
CA MET A 801 -10.14 -6.28 40.01
C MET A 801 -8.84 -6.10 39.19
N LYS A 802 -7.69 -6.03 39.83
CA LYS A 802 -6.38 -5.71 39.21
C LYS A 802 -6.40 -4.36 38.49
N ASN A 803 -7.18 -3.42 38.97
CA ASN A 803 -7.30 -2.07 38.40
C ASN A 803 -6.19 -1.18 38.95
N LEU A 804 -5.08 -1.07 38.23
CA LEU A 804 -3.89 -0.33 38.65
C LEU A 804 -4.17 1.17 38.90
N GLU A 805 -5.03 1.78 38.09
CA GLU A 805 -5.39 3.18 38.25
C GLU A 805 -6.07 3.44 39.60
N MET A 806 -7.03 2.60 39.93
CA MET A 806 -7.77 2.73 41.21
C MET A 806 -6.95 2.26 42.41
N ILE A 807 -6.01 1.32 42.24
CA ILE A 807 -5.01 0.99 43.28
C ILE A 807 -4.20 2.26 43.59
N GLY A 808 -3.73 2.96 42.56
CA GLY A 808 -2.99 4.21 42.74
C GLY A 808 -3.81 5.30 43.43
N ALA A 809 -5.07 5.52 43.02
CA ALA A 809 -5.94 6.52 43.61
C ALA A 809 -6.28 6.21 45.10
N ALA A 810 -6.67 4.97 45.41
CA ALA A 810 -6.98 4.56 46.78
C ALA A 810 -5.73 4.59 47.68
N SER A 811 -4.57 4.18 47.16
CA SER A 811 -3.30 4.29 47.90
C SER A 811 -2.89 5.75 48.14
N THR A 812 -3.14 6.65 47.21
CA THR A 812 -2.97 8.11 47.43
C THR A 812 -3.85 8.62 48.56
N SER A 813 -5.13 8.20 48.63
CA SER A 813 -6.03 8.56 49.70
C SER A 813 -5.54 8.01 51.06
N LEU A 814 -5.08 6.76 51.12
CA LEU A 814 -4.48 6.18 52.34
C LEU A 814 -3.18 6.88 52.75
N ALA A 815 -2.33 7.26 51.81
CA ALA A 815 -1.14 8.06 52.08
C ALA A 815 -1.50 9.40 52.73
N ASN A 816 -2.51 10.10 52.21
CA ASN A 816 -3.00 11.35 52.76
C ASN A 816 -3.60 11.17 54.17
N ALA A 817 -4.38 10.09 54.39
CA ALA A 817 -4.91 9.74 55.69
C ALA A 817 -3.80 9.47 56.72
N ALA A 818 -2.83 8.63 56.37
CA ALA A 818 -1.70 8.31 57.22
C ALA A 818 -0.83 9.55 57.52
N MET A 819 -0.61 10.42 56.51
CA MET A 819 0.11 11.68 56.67
C MET A 819 -0.58 12.62 57.66
N GLN A 820 -1.94 12.75 57.59
CA GLN A 820 -2.71 13.56 58.51
C GLN A 820 -2.73 12.97 59.92
N ALA A 821 -2.68 11.63 60.05
CA ALA A 821 -2.54 10.94 61.31
C ALA A 821 -1.11 10.95 61.91
N GLY A 822 -0.13 11.57 61.20
CA GLY A 822 1.27 11.59 61.66
C GLY A 822 2.04 10.30 61.46
N LYS A 823 1.48 9.32 60.75
CA LYS A 823 2.05 8.00 60.50
C LYS A 823 2.90 8.02 59.22
N PHE A 824 3.99 8.73 59.21
CA PHE A 824 4.76 9.03 57.99
C PHE A 824 5.34 7.79 57.30
N ILE A 825 5.69 6.71 58.01
CA ILE A 825 6.19 5.48 57.41
C ILE A 825 5.10 4.80 56.57
N GLU A 826 3.89 4.65 57.15
CA GLU A 826 2.73 4.11 56.42
C GLU A 826 2.37 5.02 55.20
N ALA A 827 2.39 6.34 55.41
CA ALA A 827 2.12 7.31 54.35
C ALA A 827 3.08 7.15 53.15
N THR A 828 4.38 7.02 53.44
CA THR A 828 5.38 6.82 52.37
C THR A 828 5.13 5.51 51.63
N GLN A 829 4.85 4.41 52.33
CA GLN A 829 4.57 3.11 51.69
C GLN A 829 3.38 3.17 50.74
N PHE A 830 2.27 3.80 51.16
CA PHE A 830 1.10 3.96 50.30
C PHE A 830 1.37 4.89 49.12
N ALA A 831 2.10 6.00 49.33
CA ALA A 831 2.42 6.91 48.26
C ALA A 831 3.36 6.32 47.21
N GLU A 832 4.30 5.44 47.61
CA GLU A 832 5.14 4.67 46.71
C GLU A 832 4.35 3.62 45.96
N GLU A 833 3.37 2.95 46.57
CA GLU A 833 2.47 2.03 45.91
C GLU A 833 1.64 2.77 44.84
N ALA A 834 1.13 3.96 45.18
CA ALA A 834 0.41 4.80 44.25
C ALA A 834 1.28 5.20 43.04
N LEU A 835 2.53 5.65 43.31
CA LEU A 835 3.46 6.02 42.25
C LEU A 835 3.77 4.85 41.31
N ARG A 836 4.07 3.67 41.87
CA ARG A 836 4.33 2.47 41.06
C ARG A 836 3.13 2.08 40.20
N SER A 837 1.92 2.13 40.76
CA SER A 837 0.70 1.80 40.03
C SER A 837 0.42 2.77 38.87
N HIS A 838 0.57 4.08 39.13
CA HIS A 838 0.36 5.11 38.11
C HIS A 838 1.46 5.08 37.02
N GLN A 839 2.70 4.73 37.36
CA GLN A 839 3.81 4.52 36.40
C GLN A 839 3.53 3.32 35.48
N GLN A 840 2.97 2.22 36.01
CA GLN A 840 2.60 1.07 35.19
C GLN A 840 1.45 1.37 34.21
N VAL A 841 0.53 2.26 34.59
CA VAL A 841 -0.56 2.75 33.70
C VAL A 841 -0.02 3.74 32.67
N GLY A 842 1.04 4.49 33.00
CA GLY A 842 1.60 5.53 32.14
C GLY A 842 0.81 6.84 32.14
N HIS A 843 0.05 7.13 33.21
CA HIS A 843 -0.79 8.33 33.29
C HIS A 843 -0.03 9.49 33.94
N ASP A 844 0.63 10.31 33.14
CA ASP A 844 1.54 11.38 33.56
C ASP A 844 0.99 12.31 34.68
N ALA A 845 -0.30 12.71 34.59
CA ALA A 845 -0.89 13.57 35.58
C ALA A 845 -1.02 12.90 36.95
N HIS A 846 -1.35 11.62 36.99
CA HIS A 846 -1.44 10.85 38.25
C HIS A 846 -0.05 10.52 38.82
N ILE A 847 0.95 10.31 37.96
CA ILE A 847 2.36 10.19 38.38
C ILE A 847 2.81 11.47 39.06
N ALA A 848 2.53 12.62 38.45
CA ALA A 848 2.86 13.93 39.04
C ALA A 848 2.17 14.15 40.37
N ASN A 849 0.92 13.72 40.52
CA ASN A 849 0.20 13.84 41.79
C ASN A 849 0.77 12.91 42.86
N SER A 850 1.15 11.69 42.56
CA SER A 850 1.80 10.79 43.51
C SER A 850 3.17 11.29 43.97
N LEU A 851 3.96 11.88 43.07
CA LEU A 851 5.22 12.54 43.39
C LEU A 851 5.00 13.74 44.34
N ALA A 852 3.96 14.54 44.10
CA ALA A 852 3.62 15.64 44.97
C ALA A 852 3.16 15.15 46.36
N THR A 853 2.42 14.05 46.47
CA THR A 853 2.04 13.45 47.75
C THR A 853 3.29 13.00 48.51
N LEU A 854 4.27 12.35 47.86
CA LEU A 854 5.56 11.98 48.46
C LEU A 854 6.34 13.25 48.93
N ALA A 855 6.31 14.31 48.12
CA ALA A 855 6.94 15.57 48.45
C ALA A 855 6.31 16.20 49.71
N GLN A 856 4.99 16.18 49.83
CA GLN A 856 4.29 16.66 51.01
C GLN A 856 4.61 15.87 52.28
N ILE A 857 4.72 14.51 52.15
CA ILE A 857 5.16 13.64 53.25
C ILE A 857 6.59 14.00 53.68
N ALA A 858 7.50 14.13 52.74
CA ALA A 858 8.90 14.50 53.01
C ALA A 858 8.98 15.89 53.67
N PHE A 859 8.16 16.85 53.24
CA PHE A 859 8.06 18.18 53.89
C PHE A 859 7.63 18.11 55.37
N LYS A 860 6.60 17.30 55.66
CA LYS A 860 6.13 17.10 57.05
C LYS A 860 7.18 16.40 57.89
N GLN A 861 8.02 15.58 57.33
CA GLN A 861 9.17 14.96 57.96
C GLN A 861 10.42 15.89 58.08
N LYS A 862 10.29 17.12 57.61
CA LYS A 862 11.38 18.15 57.58
C LYS A 862 12.55 17.74 56.65
N ASN A 863 12.32 16.84 55.70
CA ASN A 863 13.28 16.50 54.66
C ASN A 863 13.05 17.39 53.42
N PHE A 864 13.46 18.64 53.56
CA PHE A 864 13.24 19.66 52.55
C PHE A 864 13.96 19.37 51.20
N THR A 865 15.12 18.72 51.26
CA THR A 865 15.90 18.36 50.04
C THR A 865 15.11 17.38 49.17
N GLU A 866 14.61 16.29 49.75
CA GLU A 866 13.86 15.29 49.03
C GLU A 866 12.46 15.84 48.62
N SER A 867 11.82 16.61 49.47
CA SER A 867 10.55 17.28 49.14
C SER A 867 10.66 18.16 47.89
N ARG A 868 11.75 18.96 47.83
CA ARG A 868 12.03 19.81 46.68
C ARG A 868 12.25 18.99 45.41
N ARG A 869 13.11 17.96 45.46
CA ARG A 869 13.42 17.09 44.31
C ARG A 869 12.15 16.49 43.72
N LEU A 870 11.31 15.88 44.56
CA LEU A 870 10.07 15.24 44.13
C LEU A 870 9.07 16.23 43.52
N LEU A 871 8.99 17.42 44.04
CA LEU A 871 8.07 18.42 43.52
C LEU A 871 8.56 19.05 42.21
N GLU A 872 9.87 19.27 42.07
CA GLU A 872 10.48 19.69 40.81
C GLU A 872 10.27 18.63 39.71
N GLU A 873 10.34 17.35 40.05
CA GLU A 873 10.03 16.24 39.12
C GLU A 873 8.54 16.26 38.72
N SER A 874 7.63 16.41 39.66
CA SER A 874 6.18 16.58 39.42
C SER A 874 5.88 17.76 38.48
N ILE A 875 6.47 18.92 38.75
CA ILE A 875 6.35 20.12 37.90
C ILE A 875 6.87 19.88 36.49
N GLY A 876 7.99 19.18 36.35
CA GLY A 876 8.56 18.82 35.07
C GLY A 876 7.61 17.97 34.21
N ILE A 877 6.90 17.02 34.81
CA ILE A 877 5.87 16.21 34.14
C ILE A 877 4.67 17.08 33.74
N LEU A 878 4.13 17.90 34.65
CA LEU A 878 2.96 18.75 34.39
C LEU A 878 3.21 19.77 33.28
N LYS A 879 4.42 20.32 33.18
CA LYS A 879 4.86 21.19 32.07
C LYS A 879 4.83 20.49 30.74
N ARG A 880 5.30 19.24 30.67
CA ARG A 880 5.26 18.43 29.44
C ARG A 880 3.84 18.13 28.98
N VAL A 881 2.95 17.84 29.92
CA VAL A 881 1.55 17.52 29.63
C VAL A 881 0.68 18.77 29.39
N GLY A 882 1.17 19.95 29.73
CA GLY A 882 0.45 21.21 29.58
C GLY A 882 -0.71 21.42 30.58
N ASN A 883 -0.70 20.75 31.74
CA ASN A 883 -1.72 20.84 32.76
C ASN A 883 -1.51 22.07 33.63
N LYS A 884 -2.06 23.20 33.22
CA LYS A 884 -1.86 24.51 33.88
C LYS A 884 -2.44 24.58 35.30
N LEU A 885 -3.57 23.93 35.58
CA LEU A 885 -4.25 24.00 36.86
C LEU A 885 -3.42 23.41 38.00
N TYR A 886 -2.94 22.18 37.83
CA TYR A 886 -2.08 21.53 38.81
C TYR A 886 -0.66 22.11 38.82
N LEU A 887 -0.19 22.66 37.73
CA LEU A 887 1.12 23.29 37.65
C LEU A 887 1.23 24.48 38.59
N GLU A 888 0.27 25.41 38.58
CA GLU A 888 0.24 26.58 39.45
C GLU A 888 0.23 26.18 40.95
N GLN A 889 -0.58 25.18 41.27
CA GLN A 889 -0.65 24.68 42.65
C GLN A 889 0.72 24.12 43.10
N ARG A 890 1.40 23.30 42.28
CA ARG A 890 2.69 22.70 42.62
C ARG A 890 3.82 23.75 42.69
N GLU A 891 3.78 24.77 41.85
CA GLU A 891 4.73 25.88 41.91
C GLU A 891 4.56 26.70 43.21
N ASN A 892 3.35 26.86 43.70
CA ASN A 892 3.09 27.51 45.03
C ASN A 892 3.63 26.63 46.17
N GLU A 893 3.38 25.31 46.15
CA GLU A 893 3.92 24.37 47.16
C GLU A 893 5.47 24.36 47.14
N LEU A 894 6.10 24.47 45.98
CA LEU A 894 7.57 24.57 45.88
C LEU A 894 8.10 25.86 46.54
N ASN A 895 7.40 26.99 46.34
CA ASN A 895 7.77 28.25 46.97
C ASN A 895 7.67 28.19 48.51
N GLU A 896 6.68 27.48 49.05
CA GLU A 896 6.55 27.25 50.50
C GLU A 896 7.70 26.42 51.06
N ILE A 897 8.13 25.37 50.34
CA ILE A 897 9.28 24.51 50.72
C ILE A 897 10.56 25.34 50.73
N LEU A 898 10.78 26.15 49.68
CA LEU A 898 11.95 27.03 49.59
C LEU A 898 12.02 28.04 50.70
N ALA A 899 10.86 28.62 51.09
CA ALA A 899 10.78 29.53 52.24
C ALA A 899 11.09 28.81 53.56
N ALA A 900 10.57 27.59 53.76
CA ALA A 900 10.79 26.82 54.98
C ALA A 900 12.22 26.22 55.06
N SER A 901 12.90 26.01 53.96
CA SER A 901 14.30 25.50 53.93
C SER A 901 15.32 26.60 54.28
N ASN A 902 14.95 27.86 54.16
CA ASN A 902 15.81 29.02 54.48
C ASN A 902 15.65 29.51 55.95
N THR A 903 14.72 28.96 56.70
CA THR A 903 14.51 29.17 58.13
C THR A 903 15.02 27.98 58.93
#